data_7998a3aacfddd118757e0c52b7ab5933
#
_entry.id   7998a3aacfddd118757e0c52b7ab5933
#
_cell.length_a   1.000
_cell.length_b   1.000
_cell.length_c   1.000
_cell.angle_alpha   90.00
_cell.angle_beta   90.00
_cell.angle_gamma   90.00
#
_symmetry.space_group_name_H-M   'P 1'
#
loop_
_entity.id
_entity.type
_entity.pdbx_description
1 polymer ?
#
loop_
_entity_poly.entity_id
_entity_poly.type
_entity_poly.pdbx_seq_one_letter_code
_entity_poly.pdbx_strand_id
1 'polypeptide(L)'
;MSYLVIYTEGNPNLEEIAIVDSSGKLVYHAHTQEYSPGHPQPKPLAQIVADLRRLAQGKTLVFHHAEHDLKILKQAFEQANQEWLSNPVFCTWLAAKECFPNLPSYSLEYLSKHLSIQLESGYFNSKLAHDASYDALFTYHLYRHLTHAQLKAQNIPNPFASSRVDNPFQSYPDEATIYQSQYQQLTAVLQDIQRDPSHQSRGVVLLGEPGSGKTHLIMRVAQNLLRHNRLLFIPQPTHPDNIYHHIYSHTLESLREQVDARHHTQLYYLVAKSFVEILKTSPQTSKNEKLLSILTADPLNLFHRLGAEGSERRRQQWQAIEKLVLRWWAEQNFLTGSTENILKGIIKYCSYRDPNRRHQIIRWLSGTDLDPEETNLIGLPPWSADLDRNTFALEGMKVIGRLSLLDRPLIIVFDQLEAFGREENRDILLNFGDALKELFTRIPNSLFVLNLFPDRWQHFQTQLDRATVDRLSQTVLSLDLPSLPQLQALLQSRLPSGIHLQALFTADDLSDILGQPSIRAILNRASDYYRHYINGIPLPPQVQVVPTASNLAARVQRLETELQTLKQLLIPLLPAHGPSIVLSPPLRDPSPSADLVETLDPYLRTTEAQLRAAYPQEAIIDSTADIGKLRTIVNALQGIHPLPMSTLRLGKRKLPDHLYFPSQKRVIAFIQVAAGSMYWQVNNFNQLVIAHPGLQFLLLRDARLKPPSPTATATQAALAALNNSPNGKYELLTKEDRIHLELMYRMITDIQNRDLELDLTSAVRYYLEHRDPPLIAWILGRA
;
A
#
# COMPACT_ATOMS: atom_id res chain seq x y z
N MET A 1 -20.06 16.08 8.42
CA MET A 1 -20.94 17.22 8.76
C MET A 1 -22.10 17.20 7.79
N SER A 2 -23.33 17.39 8.25
CA SER A 2 -24.51 17.48 7.40
C SER A 2 -24.90 18.94 7.18
N TYR A 3 -25.80 19.19 6.23
CA TYR A 3 -26.32 20.54 5.97
C TYR A 3 -27.83 20.59 6.08
N LEU A 4 -28.37 21.78 6.14
CA LEU A 4 -29.79 22.07 6.03
C LEU A 4 -29.99 23.10 4.94
N VAL A 5 -30.95 22.87 4.08
CA VAL A 5 -31.43 23.86 3.12
C VAL A 5 -32.62 24.56 3.76
N ILE A 6 -32.51 25.86 3.89
CA ILE A 6 -33.52 26.71 4.56
C ILE A 6 -34.02 27.69 3.52
N TYR A 7 -35.31 27.85 3.47
CA TYR A 7 -35.98 28.89 2.70
C TYR A 7 -36.96 29.65 3.59
N THR A 8 -36.97 30.94 3.45
CA THR A 8 -37.82 31.82 4.27
C THR A 8 -38.63 32.75 3.39
N GLU A 9 -39.88 32.99 3.78
CA GLU A 9 -40.73 34.02 3.22
C GLU A 9 -41.03 35.08 4.26
N GLY A 10 -41.22 36.33 3.79
CA GLY A 10 -41.52 37.50 4.61
C GLY A 10 -40.67 38.70 4.27
N ASN A 11 -41.10 39.88 4.67
CA ASN A 11 -40.32 41.14 4.54
C ASN A 11 -40.88 42.24 5.46
N PRO A 12 -40.20 42.64 6.55
CA PRO A 12 -38.95 42.13 7.09
C PRO A 12 -39.16 40.97 8.09
N ASN A 13 -40.39 40.70 8.50
CA ASN A 13 -40.71 39.68 9.50
C ASN A 13 -40.80 38.31 8.85
N LEU A 14 -40.42 37.27 9.58
CA LEU A 14 -40.55 35.90 9.17
C LEU A 14 -42.05 35.53 9.11
N GLU A 15 -42.54 35.14 7.95
CA GLU A 15 -43.93 34.69 7.75
C GLU A 15 -43.97 33.16 7.61
N GLU A 16 -43.05 32.59 6.83
CA GLU A 16 -42.97 31.17 6.59
C GLU A 16 -41.49 30.70 6.58
N ILE A 17 -41.26 29.48 7.05
CA ILE A 17 -39.97 28.83 7.00
C ILE A 17 -40.12 27.35 6.65
N ALA A 18 -39.31 26.87 5.71
CA ALA A 18 -39.17 25.46 5.41
C ALA A 18 -37.70 25.00 5.47
N ILE A 19 -37.49 23.79 5.96
CA ILE A 19 -36.18 23.21 6.13
C ILE A 19 -36.16 21.82 5.52
N VAL A 20 -35.26 21.62 4.56
CA VAL A 20 -34.98 20.34 3.93
C VAL A 20 -33.63 19.85 4.47
N ASP A 21 -33.58 18.61 4.88
CA ASP A 21 -32.32 17.99 5.37
C ASP A 21 -31.40 17.52 4.21
N SER A 22 -30.23 17.05 4.58
CA SER A 22 -29.23 16.57 3.60
C SER A 22 -29.64 15.28 2.85
N SER A 23 -30.76 14.63 3.20
CA SER A 23 -31.36 13.52 2.45
C SER A 23 -32.41 13.99 1.43
N GLY A 24 -32.73 15.28 1.39
CA GLY A 24 -33.78 15.84 0.55
C GLY A 24 -35.18 15.77 1.16
N LYS A 25 -35.30 15.41 2.44
CA LYS A 25 -36.57 15.32 3.13
C LYS A 25 -36.93 16.64 3.79
N LEU A 26 -38.17 17.10 3.60
CA LEU A 26 -38.73 18.23 4.34
C LEU A 26 -38.88 17.82 5.81
N VAL A 27 -38.06 18.40 6.69
CA VAL A 27 -38.00 18.05 8.13
C VAL A 27 -38.66 19.10 9.03
N TYR A 28 -38.90 20.27 8.46
CA TYR A 28 -39.62 21.34 9.19
C TYR A 28 -40.34 22.26 8.22
N HIS A 29 -41.57 22.62 8.56
CA HIS A 29 -42.36 23.61 7.84
C HIS A 29 -43.27 24.33 8.85
N ALA A 30 -43.26 25.64 8.87
CA ALA A 30 -44.03 26.43 9.83
C ALA A 30 -44.37 27.81 9.28
N HIS A 31 -45.52 28.33 9.70
CA HIS A 31 -46.00 29.68 9.45
C HIS A 31 -46.14 30.42 10.79
N THR A 32 -46.01 31.75 10.75
CA THR A 32 -46.26 32.61 11.93
C THR A 32 -47.71 33.10 12.04
N GLN A 33 -48.49 33.04 10.95
CA GLN A 33 -49.89 33.49 10.86
C GLN A 33 -50.79 32.37 10.32
N GLU A 34 -52.14 32.47 10.55
CA GLU A 34 -53.10 31.54 9.96
C GLU A 34 -53.18 31.70 8.45
N TYR A 35 -52.98 30.60 7.75
CA TYR A 35 -53.12 30.50 6.28
C TYR A 35 -54.28 29.60 5.91
N SER A 36 -54.65 29.59 4.62
CA SER A 36 -55.76 28.83 4.07
C SER A 36 -55.68 27.32 4.33
N PRO A 37 -56.77 26.55 4.22
CA PRO A 37 -56.79 25.12 4.45
C PRO A 37 -55.76 24.36 3.59
N GLY A 38 -54.91 23.58 4.23
CA GLY A 38 -53.84 22.80 3.60
C GLY A 38 -52.43 23.18 4.06
N HIS A 39 -52.26 24.30 4.74
CA HIS A 39 -50.96 24.70 5.34
C HIS A 39 -50.80 24.18 6.77
N PRO A 40 -49.57 24.04 7.31
CA PRO A 40 -49.33 23.64 8.69
C PRO A 40 -49.95 24.66 9.66
N GLN A 41 -50.32 24.22 10.87
CA GLN A 41 -50.83 25.11 11.89
C GLN A 41 -49.80 26.17 12.26
N PRO A 42 -50.21 27.45 12.51
CA PRO A 42 -49.31 28.52 12.86
C PRO A 42 -48.59 28.24 14.20
N LYS A 43 -47.32 28.56 14.25
CA LYS A 43 -46.49 28.41 15.44
C LYS A 43 -45.99 29.76 15.97
N PRO A 44 -45.86 29.93 17.29
CA PRO A 44 -45.25 31.11 17.87
C PRO A 44 -43.81 31.30 17.35
N LEU A 45 -43.40 32.52 17.02
CA LEU A 45 -42.07 32.83 16.51
C LEU A 45 -40.95 32.28 17.42
N ALA A 46 -41.11 32.40 18.75
CA ALA A 46 -40.14 31.86 19.71
C ALA A 46 -39.95 30.34 19.59
N GLN A 47 -41.01 29.60 19.27
CA GLN A 47 -40.94 28.17 19.04
C GLN A 47 -40.26 27.83 17.71
N ILE A 48 -40.54 28.57 16.63
CA ILE A 48 -39.89 28.43 15.34
C ILE A 48 -38.38 28.62 15.46
N VAL A 49 -37.95 29.67 16.14
CA VAL A 49 -36.53 29.97 16.37
C VAL A 49 -35.86 28.91 17.24
N ALA A 50 -36.53 28.38 18.28
CA ALA A 50 -35.99 27.29 19.10
C ALA A 50 -35.87 25.99 18.34
N ASP A 51 -36.86 25.65 17.51
CA ASP A 51 -36.81 24.45 16.65
C ASP A 51 -35.69 24.56 15.61
N LEU A 52 -35.53 25.74 14.96
CA LEU A 52 -34.43 25.99 14.03
C LEU A 52 -33.07 25.85 14.71
N ARG A 53 -32.90 26.42 15.89
CA ARG A 53 -31.64 26.32 16.65
C ARG A 53 -31.26 24.87 16.94
N ARG A 54 -32.22 24.07 17.36
CA ARG A 54 -32.04 22.64 17.63
C ARG A 54 -31.64 21.88 16.35
N LEU A 55 -32.35 22.11 15.23
CA LEU A 55 -32.10 21.45 13.95
C LEU A 55 -30.74 21.84 13.31
N ALA A 56 -30.35 23.11 13.48
CA ALA A 56 -29.16 23.69 12.88
C ALA A 56 -27.84 23.32 13.59
N GLN A 57 -27.91 22.76 14.79
CA GLN A 57 -26.71 22.51 15.59
C GLN A 57 -25.63 21.70 14.82
N GLY A 58 -24.45 22.31 14.65
CA GLY A 58 -23.30 21.69 14.00
C GLY A 58 -23.43 21.44 12.49
N LYS A 59 -24.40 22.09 11.81
CA LYS A 59 -24.69 21.92 10.39
C LYS A 59 -24.34 23.16 9.58
N THR A 60 -24.08 23.00 8.29
CA THR A 60 -24.00 24.11 7.33
C THR A 60 -25.41 24.54 6.92
N LEU A 61 -25.67 25.83 6.87
CA LEU A 61 -26.96 26.38 6.42
C LEU A 61 -26.86 26.79 4.96
N VAL A 62 -27.71 26.24 4.12
CA VAL A 62 -27.76 26.50 2.69
C VAL A 62 -29.00 27.31 2.34
N PHE A 63 -28.81 28.44 1.63
CA PHE A 63 -29.86 29.35 1.21
C PHE A 63 -29.73 29.63 -0.28
N HIS A 64 -30.83 29.99 -0.95
CA HIS A 64 -30.75 30.47 -2.35
C HIS A 64 -30.27 31.92 -2.42
N HIS A 65 -30.75 32.81 -1.58
CA HIS A 65 -30.31 34.24 -1.47
C HIS A 65 -29.94 34.54 -0.03
N ALA A 66 -28.81 33.99 0.44
CA ALA A 66 -28.44 33.96 1.86
C ALA A 66 -28.52 35.38 2.56
N GLU A 67 -28.18 36.46 1.87
CA GLU A 67 -28.24 37.81 2.44
C GLU A 67 -29.66 38.19 2.87
N HIS A 68 -30.65 37.84 2.05
CA HIS A 68 -32.06 38.10 2.32
C HIS A 68 -32.56 37.22 3.47
N ASP A 69 -32.41 35.90 3.34
CA ASP A 69 -32.90 34.94 4.33
C ASP A 69 -32.24 35.14 5.70
N LEU A 70 -30.94 35.43 5.74
CA LEU A 70 -30.22 35.72 6.98
C LEU A 70 -30.69 36.98 7.66
N LYS A 71 -31.10 38.01 6.91
CA LYS A 71 -31.67 39.24 7.48
C LYS A 71 -32.99 38.96 8.17
N ILE A 72 -33.88 38.22 7.54
CA ILE A 72 -35.18 37.80 8.10
C ILE A 72 -34.97 36.96 9.37
N LEU A 73 -34.08 35.95 9.27
CA LEU A 73 -33.82 35.06 10.41
C LEU A 73 -33.15 35.77 11.59
N LYS A 74 -32.17 36.65 11.36
CA LYS A 74 -31.54 37.45 12.42
C LYS A 74 -32.56 38.28 13.16
N GLN A 75 -33.45 38.95 12.43
CA GLN A 75 -34.56 39.73 13.02
C GLN A 75 -35.51 38.82 13.82
N ALA A 76 -35.83 37.65 13.33
CA ALA A 76 -36.64 36.66 14.03
C ALA A 76 -36.00 36.22 15.36
N PHE A 77 -34.68 35.98 15.36
CA PHE A 77 -33.93 35.68 16.60
C PHE A 77 -33.92 36.82 17.60
N GLU A 78 -33.74 38.05 17.11
CA GLU A 78 -33.81 39.28 17.96
C GLU A 78 -35.21 39.43 18.57
N GLN A 79 -36.27 39.29 17.78
CA GLN A 79 -37.67 39.37 18.27
C GLN A 79 -38.01 38.25 19.26
N ALA A 80 -37.41 37.05 19.08
CA ALA A 80 -37.56 35.94 20.01
C ALA A 80 -36.64 36.05 21.26
N ASN A 81 -35.83 37.09 21.35
CA ASN A 81 -34.83 37.29 22.39
C ASN A 81 -33.85 36.13 22.56
N GLN A 82 -33.38 35.57 21.40
CA GLN A 82 -32.41 34.48 21.33
C GLN A 82 -31.16 34.93 20.58
N GLU A 83 -29.99 34.35 20.99
CA GLU A 83 -28.74 34.60 20.31
C GLU A 83 -28.72 33.95 18.90
N TRP A 84 -28.10 34.65 17.99
CA TRP A 84 -27.91 34.19 16.61
C TRP A 84 -27.01 32.92 16.52
N LEU A 85 -27.20 32.16 15.47
CA LEU A 85 -26.42 30.95 15.16
C LEU A 85 -25.06 31.31 14.55
N SER A 86 -24.00 30.60 14.95
CA SER A 86 -22.63 30.73 14.38
C SER A 86 -22.31 29.64 13.33
N ASN A 87 -23.31 29.18 12.60
CA ASN A 87 -23.18 28.12 11.61
C ASN A 87 -22.48 28.62 10.34
N PRO A 88 -21.70 27.76 9.64
CA PRO A 88 -21.28 28.02 8.27
C PRO A 88 -22.48 28.23 7.35
N VAL A 89 -22.37 29.16 6.41
CA VAL A 89 -23.44 29.52 5.46
C VAL A 89 -22.96 29.27 4.04
N PHE A 90 -23.82 28.70 3.21
CA PHE A 90 -23.62 28.55 1.78
C PHE A 90 -24.74 29.21 1.01
N CYS A 91 -24.40 30.02 0.00
CA CYS A 91 -25.37 30.72 -0.86
C CYS A 91 -25.36 30.16 -2.26
N THR A 92 -26.44 29.49 -2.68
CA THR A 92 -26.54 28.89 -4.01
C THR A 92 -26.61 29.96 -5.12
N TRP A 93 -27.13 31.15 -4.84
CA TRP A 93 -27.14 32.26 -5.79
C TRP A 93 -25.72 32.77 -6.12
N LEU A 94 -24.85 32.91 -5.12
CA LEU A 94 -23.45 33.30 -5.33
C LEU A 94 -22.70 32.18 -6.07
N ALA A 95 -22.85 30.95 -5.62
CA ALA A 95 -22.22 29.78 -6.25
C ALA A 95 -22.67 29.60 -7.71
N ALA A 96 -23.94 29.87 -8.03
CA ALA A 96 -24.43 29.82 -9.40
C ALA A 96 -23.76 30.88 -10.29
N LYS A 97 -23.51 32.09 -9.77
CA LYS A 97 -22.76 33.12 -10.51
C LYS A 97 -21.32 32.75 -10.84
N GLU A 98 -20.67 32.05 -9.92
CA GLU A 98 -19.33 31.53 -10.11
C GLU A 98 -19.28 30.37 -11.11
N CYS A 99 -20.22 29.42 -10.99
CA CYS A 99 -20.27 28.24 -11.88
C CYS A 99 -20.74 28.58 -13.30
N PHE A 100 -21.69 29.51 -13.43
CA PHE A 100 -22.35 29.85 -14.69
C PHE A 100 -22.33 31.38 -14.90
N PRO A 101 -21.17 31.97 -15.21
CA PRO A 101 -21.08 33.42 -15.42
C PRO A 101 -21.92 33.84 -16.64
N ASN A 102 -22.49 35.07 -16.56
CA ASN A 102 -23.23 35.70 -17.66
C ASN A 102 -24.61 35.10 -17.98
N LEU A 103 -25.28 34.43 -17.05
CA LEU A 103 -26.68 34.08 -17.22
C LEU A 103 -27.59 35.32 -17.13
N PRO A 104 -28.72 35.35 -17.87
CA PRO A 104 -29.68 36.46 -17.81
C PRO A 104 -30.30 36.68 -16.44
N SER A 105 -30.45 35.61 -15.64
CA SER A 105 -31.01 35.63 -14.28
C SER A 105 -30.41 34.53 -13.42
N TYR A 106 -30.33 34.77 -12.11
CA TYR A 106 -29.91 33.80 -11.09
C TYR A 106 -31.04 33.54 -10.09
N SER A 107 -32.31 33.82 -10.47
CA SER A 107 -33.46 33.42 -9.64
C SER A 107 -33.58 31.90 -9.58
N LEU A 108 -34.18 31.38 -8.50
CA LEU A 108 -34.40 29.95 -8.32
C LEU A 108 -35.19 29.34 -9.49
N GLU A 109 -36.23 30.04 -9.94
CA GLU A 109 -37.01 29.66 -11.11
C GLU A 109 -36.16 29.52 -12.38
N TYR A 110 -35.35 30.56 -12.69
CA TYR A 110 -34.53 30.55 -13.90
C TYR A 110 -33.48 29.44 -13.86
N LEU A 111 -32.75 29.32 -12.74
CA LEU A 111 -31.73 28.28 -12.57
C LEU A 111 -32.34 26.89 -12.60
N SER A 112 -33.49 26.66 -11.96
CA SER A 112 -34.18 25.36 -11.96
C SER A 112 -34.58 24.94 -13.37
N LYS A 113 -35.10 25.88 -14.17
CA LYS A 113 -35.43 25.63 -15.59
C LYS A 113 -34.17 25.43 -16.46
N HIS A 114 -33.16 26.28 -16.28
CA HIS A 114 -31.91 26.22 -17.05
C HIS A 114 -31.16 24.89 -16.83
N LEU A 115 -31.13 24.40 -15.59
CA LEU A 115 -30.49 23.15 -15.21
C LEU A 115 -31.43 21.93 -15.31
N SER A 116 -32.65 22.10 -15.82
CA SER A 116 -33.65 21.05 -15.98
C SER A 116 -33.93 20.29 -14.68
N ILE A 117 -33.93 20.99 -13.54
CA ILE A 117 -34.21 20.38 -12.23
C ILE A 117 -35.67 19.96 -12.20
N GLN A 118 -35.90 18.68 -11.88
CA GLN A 118 -37.20 18.05 -11.79
C GLN A 118 -37.42 17.42 -10.40
N LEU A 119 -38.55 17.70 -9.79
CA LEU A 119 -39.05 17.01 -8.61
C LEU A 119 -40.06 15.92 -9.04
N GLU A 120 -40.53 15.09 -8.12
CA GLU A 120 -41.62 14.16 -8.38
C GLU A 120 -42.89 14.88 -8.86
N SER A 121 -43.13 16.09 -8.38
CA SER A 121 -44.23 16.99 -8.81
C SER A 121 -44.04 17.61 -10.21
N GLY A 122 -42.88 17.41 -10.86
CA GLY A 122 -42.55 17.98 -12.17
C GLY A 122 -41.50 19.07 -12.15
N TYR A 123 -41.38 19.82 -13.27
CA TYR A 123 -40.48 20.98 -13.37
C TYR A 123 -40.98 22.18 -12.58
N PHE A 124 -40.10 23.16 -12.34
CA PHE A 124 -40.43 24.38 -11.59
C PHE A 124 -41.69 25.07 -12.14
N ASN A 125 -42.71 25.20 -11.30
CA ASN A 125 -43.98 25.85 -11.63
C ASN A 125 -44.07 27.21 -10.92
N SER A 126 -44.07 28.30 -11.67
CA SER A 126 -44.14 29.67 -11.15
C SER A 126 -45.39 29.98 -10.30
N LYS A 127 -46.45 29.17 -10.42
CA LYS A 127 -47.68 29.32 -9.58
C LYS A 127 -47.49 28.81 -8.15
N LEU A 128 -46.51 27.95 -7.92
CA LEU A 128 -46.15 27.40 -6.62
C LEU A 128 -44.91 28.09 -6.03
N ALA A 129 -44.32 29.04 -6.75
CA ALA A 129 -43.25 29.89 -6.25
C ALA A 129 -43.79 30.69 -5.03
N HIS A 130 -42.88 30.94 -4.05
CA HIS A 130 -43.21 31.57 -2.77
C HIS A 130 -43.96 30.67 -1.74
N ASP A 131 -44.03 29.33 -2.02
CA ASP A 131 -44.24 28.35 -0.96
C ASP A 131 -42.87 27.93 -0.46
N ALA A 132 -42.54 28.20 0.79
CA ALA A 132 -41.22 27.97 1.33
C ALA A 132 -40.79 26.48 1.24
N SER A 133 -41.77 25.55 1.35
CA SER A 133 -41.46 24.11 1.24
C SER A 133 -41.08 23.69 -0.18
N TYR A 134 -41.80 24.26 -1.17
CA TYR A 134 -41.51 24.02 -2.59
C TYR A 134 -40.17 24.60 -3.00
N ASP A 135 -39.89 25.84 -2.62
CA ASP A 135 -38.65 26.53 -2.97
C ASP A 135 -37.43 25.94 -2.24
N ALA A 136 -37.59 25.44 -1.02
CA ALA A 136 -36.53 24.74 -0.26
C ALA A 136 -36.14 23.41 -0.98
N LEU A 137 -37.08 22.66 -1.53
CA LEU A 137 -36.81 21.43 -2.28
C LEU A 137 -36.03 21.73 -3.59
N PHE A 138 -36.43 22.76 -4.36
CA PHE A 138 -35.68 23.15 -5.54
C PHE A 138 -34.31 23.69 -5.19
N THR A 139 -34.15 24.42 -4.09
CA THR A 139 -32.86 24.90 -3.59
C THR A 139 -31.95 23.72 -3.18
N TYR A 140 -32.49 22.63 -2.61
CA TYR A 140 -31.76 21.40 -2.32
C TYR A 140 -31.18 20.78 -3.60
N HIS A 141 -31.98 20.60 -4.62
CA HIS A 141 -31.51 20.04 -5.90
C HIS A 141 -30.52 20.98 -6.60
N LEU A 142 -30.77 22.29 -6.57
CA LEU A 142 -29.84 23.29 -7.10
C LEU A 142 -28.48 23.23 -6.40
N TYR A 143 -28.46 23.10 -5.06
CA TYR A 143 -27.21 22.96 -4.31
C TYR A 143 -26.39 21.75 -4.76
N ARG A 144 -27.02 20.61 -4.99
CA ARG A 144 -26.36 19.42 -5.52
C ARG A 144 -25.79 19.64 -6.93
N HIS A 145 -26.57 20.21 -7.85
CA HIS A 145 -26.11 20.54 -9.20
C HIS A 145 -24.89 21.48 -9.18
N LEU A 146 -24.91 22.48 -8.32
CA LEU A 146 -23.82 23.44 -8.17
C LEU A 146 -22.57 22.77 -7.58
N THR A 147 -22.73 21.86 -6.63
CA THR A 147 -21.62 21.05 -6.08
C THR A 147 -20.91 20.25 -7.18
N HIS A 148 -21.69 19.57 -8.05
CA HIS A 148 -21.11 18.85 -9.19
C HIS A 148 -20.43 19.80 -10.20
N ALA A 149 -21.07 20.93 -10.50
CA ALA A 149 -20.51 21.94 -11.41
C ALA A 149 -19.19 22.54 -10.88
N GLN A 150 -19.11 22.83 -9.58
CA GLN A 150 -17.90 23.34 -8.93
C GLN A 150 -16.73 22.32 -9.03
N LEU A 151 -16.99 21.06 -8.70
CA LEU A 151 -15.99 19.99 -8.77
C LEU A 151 -15.47 19.82 -10.20
N LYS A 152 -16.37 19.89 -11.19
CA LYS A 152 -16.03 19.80 -12.61
C LYS A 152 -15.24 21.03 -13.10
N ALA A 153 -15.67 22.23 -12.75
CA ALA A 153 -15.03 23.48 -13.16
C ALA A 153 -13.61 23.63 -12.57
N GLN A 154 -13.41 23.21 -11.34
CA GLN A 154 -12.11 23.23 -10.66
C GLN A 154 -11.20 22.08 -11.08
N ASN A 155 -11.65 21.17 -11.94
CA ASN A 155 -10.93 19.99 -12.39
C ASN A 155 -10.31 19.19 -11.21
N ILE A 156 -11.08 19.02 -10.14
CA ILE A 156 -10.61 18.34 -8.93
C ILE A 156 -10.42 16.87 -9.25
N PRO A 157 -9.22 16.31 -8.99
CA PRO A 157 -8.99 14.88 -9.15
C PRO A 157 -9.97 14.07 -8.30
N ASN A 158 -10.35 12.89 -8.78
CA ASN A 158 -11.27 12.03 -8.03
C ASN A 158 -10.71 11.70 -6.63
N PRO A 159 -11.33 12.19 -5.55
CA PRO A 159 -10.80 12.06 -4.20
C PRO A 159 -10.87 10.62 -3.67
N PHE A 160 -11.64 9.75 -4.32
CA PHE A 160 -11.82 8.35 -3.96
C PHE A 160 -10.95 7.41 -4.81
N ALA A 161 -10.18 7.92 -5.79
CA ALA A 161 -9.40 7.10 -6.71
C ALA A 161 -8.30 6.29 -6.00
N SER A 162 -7.74 6.79 -4.89
CA SER A 162 -6.75 6.07 -4.11
C SER A 162 -7.42 5.24 -3.02
N SER A 163 -7.63 3.97 -3.28
CA SER A 163 -8.22 3.00 -2.35
C SER A 163 -7.20 2.04 -1.72
N ARG A 164 -5.90 2.19 -2.06
CA ARG A 164 -4.84 1.27 -1.68
C ARG A 164 -3.64 1.99 -1.06
N VAL A 165 -3.04 1.37 -0.05
CA VAL A 165 -1.76 1.76 0.56
C VAL A 165 -0.78 0.64 0.32
N ASP A 166 0.19 0.86 -0.58
CA ASP A 166 1.21 -0.14 -0.93
C ASP A 166 2.47 0.00 -0.07
N ASN A 167 2.74 1.21 0.39
CA ASN A 167 3.90 1.54 1.21
C ASN A 167 3.44 2.34 2.44
N PRO A 168 3.65 1.83 3.67
CA PRO A 168 3.21 2.52 4.88
C PRO A 168 3.98 3.81 5.18
N PHE A 169 5.09 4.08 4.50
CA PHE A 169 5.87 5.32 4.67
C PHE A 169 5.32 6.49 3.84
N GLN A 170 4.42 6.23 2.90
CA GLN A 170 3.71 7.27 2.17
C GLN A 170 2.48 7.73 2.96
N SER A 171 2.15 9.02 2.87
CA SER A 171 0.99 9.59 3.55
C SER A 171 -0.24 9.54 2.67
N TYR A 172 -1.31 8.96 3.18
CA TYR A 172 -2.63 8.94 2.58
C TYR A 172 -3.66 9.55 3.54
N PRO A 173 -4.80 10.05 3.05
CA PRO A 173 -5.88 10.54 3.92
C PRO A 173 -6.31 9.47 4.92
N ASP A 174 -6.37 9.84 6.20
CA ASP A 174 -6.65 8.95 7.32
C ASP A 174 -7.83 9.46 8.16
N GLU A 175 -8.72 8.56 8.56
CA GLU A 175 -9.79 8.81 9.51
C GLU A 175 -9.44 8.16 10.85
N ALA A 176 -9.02 8.98 11.80
CA ALA A 176 -8.43 8.53 13.07
C ALA A 176 -9.38 7.67 13.93
N THR A 177 -10.69 7.79 13.76
CA THR A 177 -11.69 7.01 14.52
C THR A 177 -11.77 5.55 14.08
N ILE A 178 -11.35 5.25 12.84
CA ILE A 178 -11.31 3.89 12.32
C ILE A 178 -10.15 3.14 12.96
N TYR A 179 -10.44 1.97 13.54
CA TYR A 179 -9.45 1.10 14.22
C TYR A 179 -8.63 1.80 15.32
N GLN A 180 -9.19 2.82 15.95
CA GLN A 180 -8.54 3.53 17.06
C GLN A 180 -8.19 2.60 18.23
N SER A 181 -9.07 1.64 18.54
CA SER A 181 -8.82 0.63 19.58
C SER A 181 -7.63 -0.26 19.24
N GLN A 182 -7.54 -0.75 18.00
CA GLN A 182 -6.44 -1.59 17.53
C GLN A 182 -5.12 -0.82 17.52
N TYR A 183 -5.13 0.44 17.08
CA TYR A 183 -3.98 1.33 17.17
C TYR A 183 -3.51 1.52 18.62
N GLN A 184 -4.43 1.75 19.55
CA GLN A 184 -4.11 1.88 20.97
C GLN A 184 -3.52 0.59 21.56
N GLN A 185 -4.06 -0.58 21.19
CA GLN A 185 -3.54 -1.88 21.62
C GLN A 185 -2.13 -2.13 21.09
N LEU A 186 -1.85 -1.85 19.80
CA LEU A 186 -0.49 -1.92 19.26
C LEU A 186 0.47 -1.02 20.01
N THR A 187 0.05 0.21 20.32
CA THR A 187 0.86 1.18 21.05
C THR A 187 1.09 0.72 22.50
N ALA A 188 0.11 0.12 23.14
CA ALA A 188 0.24 -0.44 24.49
C ALA A 188 1.26 -1.59 24.54
N VAL A 189 1.22 -2.52 23.57
CA VAL A 189 2.22 -3.59 23.47
C VAL A 189 3.64 -3.04 23.29
N LEU A 190 3.82 -1.98 22.49
CA LEU A 190 5.11 -1.30 22.36
C LEU A 190 5.60 -0.68 23.69
N GLN A 191 4.69 -0.09 24.45
CA GLN A 191 5.00 0.43 25.78
C GLN A 191 5.38 -0.67 26.77
N ASP A 192 4.71 -1.82 26.68
CA ASP A 192 5.03 -2.98 27.53
C ASP A 192 6.44 -3.51 27.22
N ILE A 193 6.82 -3.65 25.93
CA ILE A 193 8.18 -4.04 25.53
C ILE A 193 9.19 -3.04 26.07
N GLN A 194 8.91 -1.75 25.99
CA GLN A 194 9.82 -0.71 26.45
C GLN A 194 10.01 -0.71 27.97
N ARG A 195 8.97 -1.06 28.73
CA ARG A 195 9.00 -1.10 30.21
C ARG A 195 9.54 -2.41 30.76
N ASP A 196 9.56 -3.45 29.94
CA ASP A 196 10.08 -4.76 30.33
C ASP A 196 11.61 -4.69 30.49
N PRO A 197 12.16 -4.91 31.69
CA PRO A 197 13.61 -4.90 31.92
C PRO A 197 14.37 -5.95 31.10
N SER A 198 13.71 -7.04 30.72
CA SER A 198 14.28 -8.11 29.89
C SER A 198 14.18 -7.82 28.40
N HIS A 199 13.48 -6.76 28.01
CA HIS A 199 13.27 -6.36 26.63
C HIS A 199 12.80 -7.51 25.72
N GLN A 200 11.89 -8.37 26.25
CA GLN A 200 11.37 -9.50 25.49
C GLN A 200 10.53 -9.02 24.31
N SER A 201 10.77 -9.62 23.17
CA SER A 201 9.98 -9.36 21.95
C SER A 201 8.56 -9.91 22.12
N ARG A 202 7.60 -9.25 21.48
CA ARG A 202 6.17 -9.60 21.51
C ARG A 202 5.65 -9.80 20.11
N GLY A 203 4.62 -10.68 19.98
CA GLY A 203 3.95 -10.98 18.73
C GLY A 203 2.53 -10.44 18.70
N VAL A 204 2.15 -9.88 17.57
CA VAL A 204 0.79 -9.44 17.26
C VAL A 204 0.38 -9.96 15.88
N VAL A 205 -0.78 -10.60 15.80
CA VAL A 205 -1.40 -10.98 14.54
C VAL A 205 -2.53 -10.01 14.25
N LEU A 206 -2.45 -9.32 13.11
CA LEU A 206 -3.46 -8.39 12.63
C LEU A 206 -4.28 -9.06 11.54
N LEU A 207 -5.53 -9.40 11.88
CA LEU A 207 -6.46 -10.08 10.99
C LEU A 207 -7.43 -9.12 10.34
N GLY A 208 -7.68 -9.30 9.07
CA GLY A 208 -8.70 -8.53 8.35
C GLY A 208 -8.85 -9.02 6.92
N GLU A 209 -10.05 -8.92 6.40
CA GLU A 209 -10.38 -9.28 5.02
C GLU A 209 -9.60 -8.42 4.00
N PRO A 210 -9.51 -8.84 2.73
CA PRO A 210 -8.94 -8.01 1.67
C PRO A 210 -9.58 -6.62 1.65
N GLY A 211 -8.75 -5.57 1.60
CA GLY A 211 -9.24 -4.19 1.59
C GLY A 211 -9.79 -3.66 2.91
N SER A 212 -9.62 -4.37 4.05
CA SER A 212 -10.01 -3.89 5.38
C SER A 212 -9.16 -2.72 5.90
N GLY A 213 -7.95 -2.49 5.35
CA GLY A 213 -7.07 -1.40 5.77
C GLY A 213 -5.93 -1.81 6.71
N LYS A 214 -5.48 -3.08 6.71
CA LYS A 214 -4.32 -3.56 7.50
C LYS A 214 -3.08 -2.68 7.29
N THR A 215 -2.64 -2.53 6.05
CA THR A 215 -1.48 -1.71 5.71
C THR A 215 -1.72 -0.22 6.00
N HIS A 216 -2.96 0.26 5.91
CA HIS A 216 -3.34 1.63 6.30
C HIS A 216 -3.17 1.87 7.81
N LEU A 217 -3.52 0.91 8.65
CA LEU A 217 -3.26 0.98 10.10
C LEU A 217 -1.75 1.05 10.38
N ILE A 218 -0.93 0.28 9.66
CA ILE A 218 0.53 0.35 9.76
C ILE A 218 1.07 1.71 9.29
N MET A 219 0.48 2.29 8.24
CA MET A 219 0.80 3.67 7.80
C MET A 219 0.55 4.68 8.94
N ARG A 220 -0.59 4.57 9.64
CA ARG A 220 -0.88 5.43 10.82
C ARG A 220 0.15 5.25 11.92
N VAL A 221 0.56 4.00 12.18
CA VAL A 221 1.66 3.69 13.11
C VAL A 221 2.96 4.37 12.66
N ALA A 222 3.31 4.28 11.38
CA ALA A 222 4.48 4.94 10.82
C ALA A 222 4.41 6.46 10.99
N GLN A 223 3.33 7.10 10.57
CA GLN A 223 3.17 8.56 10.64
C GLN A 223 3.32 9.11 12.08
N ASN A 224 2.79 8.39 13.05
CA ASN A 224 2.79 8.85 14.44
C ASN A 224 4.05 8.45 15.23
N LEU A 225 4.71 7.33 14.89
CA LEU A 225 5.74 6.76 15.74
C LEU A 225 7.16 6.78 15.16
N LEU A 226 7.38 7.06 13.85
CA LEU A 226 8.73 6.99 13.25
C LEU A 226 9.77 7.93 13.89
N ARG A 227 9.35 9.04 14.50
CA ARG A 227 10.27 9.92 15.27
C ARG A 227 10.76 9.28 16.55
N HIS A 228 10.05 8.27 17.04
CA HIS A 228 10.34 7.59 18.30
C HIS A 228 10.81 6.15 18.08
N ASN A 229 10.10 5.37 17.28
CA ASN A 229 10.36 3.96 17.00
C ASN A 229 10.89 3.77 15.57
N ARG A 230 11.47 2.59 15.30
CA ARG A 230 11.88 2.17 13.94
C ARG A 230 10.86 1.16 13.45
N LEU A 231 10.33 1.37 12.25
CA LEU A 231 9.39 0.47 11.59
C LEU A 231 10.08 -0.19 10.40
N LEU A 232 10.08 -1.51 10.41
CA LEU A 232 10.66 -2.37 9.38
C LEU A 232 9.50 -3.06 8.65
N PHE A 233 9.31 -2.72 7.39
CA PHE A 233 8.21 -3.26 6.56
C PHE A 233 8.78 -4.31 5.60
N ILE A 234 8.30 -5.54 5.73
CA ILE A 234 8.85 -6.72 5.08
C ILE A 234 7.73 -7.43 4.33
N PRO A 235 7.76 -7.41 2.98
CA PRO A 235 6.82 -8.20 2.18
C PRO A 235 7.17 -9.67 2.22
N GLN A 236 6.31 -10.50 1.65
CA GLN A 236 6.48 -11.94 1.58
C GLN A 236 7.79 -12.35 0.90
N PRO A 237 8.58 -13.27 1.49
CA PRO A 237 9.71 -13.90 0.82
C PRO A 237 9.27 -14.71 -0.40
N THR A 238 10.12 -14.72 -1.44
CA THR A 238 9.85 -15.38 -2.72
C THR A 238 10.67 -16.66 -2.95
N HIS A 239 11.65 -16.95 -2.08
CA HIS A 239 12.52 -18.12 -2.21
C HIS A 239 12.79 -18.77 -0.85
N PRO A 240 12.68 -20.13 -0.74
CA PRO A 240 12.80 -20.81 0.55
C PRO A 240 14.19 -20.73 1.17
N ASP A 241 15.25 -20.68 0.34
CA ASP A 241 16.64 -20.70 0.81
C ASP A 241 17.19 -19.29 1.12
N ASN A 242 16.39 -18.23 1.00
CA ASN A 242 16.88 -16.84 1.11
C ASN A 242 16.06 -15.99 2.09
N ILE A 243 15.43 -16.61 3.07
CA ILE A 243 14.48 -15.94 3.98
C ILE A 243 15.16 -14.84 4.81
N TYR A 244 16.28 -15.14 5.47
CA TYR A 244 16.98 -14.16 6.32
C TYR A 244 17.53 -12.98 5.51
N HIS A 245 18.08 -13.28 4.33
CA HIS A 245 18.58 -12.22 3.44
C HIS A 245 17.45 -11.33 2.93
N HIS A 246 16.29 -11.89 2.60
CA HIS A 246 15.10 -11.13 2.22
C HIS A 246 14.65 -10.19 3.34
N ILE A 247 14.49 -10.72 4.57
CA ILE A 247 14.09 -9.94 5.75
C ILE A 247 15.08 -8.80 6.02
N TYR A 248 16.37 -9.09 5.96
CA TYR A 248 17.41 -8.10 6.23
C TYR A 248 17.51 -7.03 5.14
N SER A 249 17.38 -7.39 3.88
CA SER A 249 17.37 -6.45 2.76
C SER A 249 16.24 -5.44 2.88
N HIS A 250 15.01 -5.89 3.15
CA HIS A 250 13.87 -4.99 3.38
C HIS A 250 13.97 -4.22 4.69
N THR A 251 14.67 -4.76 5.68
CA THR A 251 15.03 -4.00 6.89
C THR A 251 15.95 -2.83 6.56
N LEU A 252 16.99 -3.04 5.75
CA LEU A 252 17.88 -1.97 5.30
C LEU A 252 17.15 -0.92 4.45
N GLU A 253 16.22 -1.35 3.58
CA GLU A 253 15.36 -0.46 2.81
C GLU A 253 14.50 0.41 3.73
N SER A 254 13.79 -0.21 4.67
CA SER A 254 12.96 0.51 5.65
C SER A 254 13.76 1.49 6.50
N LEU A 255 14.99 1.12 6.91
CA LEU A 255 15.86 2.00 7.69
C LEU A 255 16.36 3.23 6.91
N ARG A 256 16.28 3.23 5.58
CA ARG A 256 16.58 4.37 4.71
C ARG A 256 15.42 5.33 4.53
N GLU A 257 14.21 4.96 4.94
CA GLU A 257 13.05 5.83 4.84
C GLU A 257 13.20 7.09 5.68
N GLN A 258 12.76 8.21 5.12
CA GLN A 258 12.87 9.53 5.74
C GLN A 258 11.84 9.71 6.86
N VAL A 259 12.27 10.33 7.94
CA VAL A 259 11.45 10.55 9.15
C VAL A 259 11.03 12.02 9.29
N ASP A 260 11.85 12.94 8.81
CA ASP A 260 11.62 14.37 8.98
C ASP A 260 11.97 15.19 7.72
N ALA A 261 11.55 16.46 7.72
CA ALA A 261 11.80 17.40 6.62
C ALA A 261 13.30 17.75 6.41
N ARG A 262 14.19 17.35 7.32
CA ARG A 262 15.65 17.50 7.19
C ARG A 262 16.29 16.28 6.52
N HIS A 263 15.47 15.37 5.98
CA HIS A 263 15.91 14.13 5.33
C HIS A 263 16.71 13.17 6.22
N HIS A 264 16.48 13.21 7.55
CA HIS A 264 17.02 12.20 8.43
C HIS A 264 16.24 10.90 8.25
N THR A 265 16.99 9.79 8.10
CA THR A 265 16.41 8.46 7.92
C THR A 265 16.18 7.77 9.26
N GLN A 266 15.38 6.69 9.27
CA GLN A 266 15.21 5.86 10.46
C GLN A 266 16.55 5.35 11.01
N LEU A 267 17.51 4.99 10.14
CA LEU A 267 18.85 4.57 10.53
C LEU A 267 19.60 5.67 11.27
N TYR A 268 19.45 6.92 10.85
CA TYR A 268 20.06 8.06 11.55
C TYR A 268 19.52 8.20 12.97
N TYR A 269 18.22 8.07 13.15
CA TYR A 269 17.61 8.12 14.48
C TYR A 269 18.09 6.96 15.37
N LEU A 270 18.12 5.74 14.84
CA LEU A 270 18.64 4.56 15.56
C LEU A 270 20.08 4.77 16.01
N VAL A 271 20.96 5.15 15.08
CA VAL A 271 22.41 5.33 15.35
C VAL A 271 22.66 6.51 16.30
N ALA A 272 22.01 7.65 16.07
CA ALA A 272 22.21 8.83 16.90
C ALA A 272 21.86 8.56 18.37
N LYS A 273 20.71 7.98 18.62
CA LYS A 273 20.25 7.69 19.99
C LYS A 273 21.10 6.61 20.65
N SER A 274 21.34 5.49 19.95
CA SER A 274 22.15 4.40 20.48
C SER A 274 23.59 4.85 20.83
N PHE A 275 24.18 5.68 19.98
CA PHE A 275 25.56 6.14 20.20
C PHE A 275 25.66 7.16 21.35
N VAL A 276 24.65 8.00 21.54
CA VAL A 276 24.58 8.89 22.71
C VAL A 276 24.54 8.06 24.00
N GLU A 277 23.75 6.99 24.06
CA GLU A 277 23.72 6.12 25.25
C GLU A 277 25.06 5.40 25.47
N ILE A 278 25.69 4.88 24.41
CA ILE A 278 27.05 4.30 24.51
C ILE A 278 28.08 5.34 25.03
N LEU A 279 28.02 6.58 24.55
CA LEU A 279 28.92 7.64 24.99
C LEU A 279 28.70 8.02 26.46
N LYS A 280 27.48 7.95 26.98
CA LYS A 280 27.20 8.19 28.41
C LYS A 280 27.86 7.14 29.32
N THR A 281 27.99 5.90 28.87
CA THR A 281 28.62 4.81 29.62
C THR A 281 30.13 4.74 29.44
N SER A 282 30.68 5.48 28.47
CA SER A 282 32.11 5.49 28.16
C SER A 282 32.91 6.33 29.19
N PRO A 283 34.21 6.04 29.39
CA PRO A 283 35.04 6.84 30.29
C PRO A 283 35.01 8.34 29.98
N GLN A 284 34.73 9.14 30.99
CA GLN A 284 34.58 10.57 30.87
C GLN A 284 35.97 11.23 30.74
N THR A 285 36.30 11.68 29.55
CA THR A 285 37.43 12.53 29.25
C THR A 285 36.92 13.91 28.84
N SER A 286 37.71 14.97 29.00
CA SER A 286 37.29 16.33 28.61
C SER A 286 36.85 16.42 27.14
N LYS A 287 37.34 15.53 26.27
CA LYS A 287 36.96 15.41 24.87
C LYS A 287 35.59 14.72 24.72
N ASN A 288 35.35 13.65 25.46
CA ASN A 288 34.08 12.93 25.46
C ASN A 288 32.97 13.77 26.09
N GLU A 289 33.21 14.53 27.14
CA GLU A 289 32.28 15.44 27.77
C GLU A 289 31.77 16.54 26.82
N LYS A 290 32.68 17.16 26.06
CA LYS A 290 32.30 18.14 25.02
C LYS A 290 31.47 17.53 23.92
N LEU A 291 31.82 16.32 23.48
CA LEU A 291 31.05 15.60 22.47
C LEU A 291 29.66 15.24 23.02
N LEU A 292 29.61 14.70 24.23
CA LEU A 292 28.39 14.31 24.89
C LEU A 292 27.43 15.51 25.12
N SER A 293 27.96 16.68 25.53
CA SER A 293 27.12 17.90 25.71
C SER A 293 26.43 18.34 24.41
N ILE A 294 27.10 18.22 23.26
CA ILE A 294 26.56 18.57 21.97
C ILE A 294 25.44 17.55 21.57
N LEU A 295 25.66 16.26 21.85
CA LEU A 295 24.78 15.19 21.44
C LEU A 295 23.60 14.96 22.39
N THR A 296 23.74 15.32 23.67
CA THR A 296 22.65 15.23 24.65
C THR A 296 21.57 16.29 24.36
N ALA A 297 21.97 17.47 23.85
CA ALA A 297 21.03 18.53 23.47
C ALA A 297 20.12 18.09 22.30
N ASP A 298 20.70 17.42 21.29
CA ASP A 298 20.00 16.78 20.18
C ASP A 298 20.89 15.65 19.62
N PRO A 299 20.51 14.38 19.75
CA PRO A 299 21.28 13.25 19.21
C PRO A 299 21.63 13.37 17.72
N LEU A 300 20.75 13.97 16.92
CA LEU A 300 20.96 14.17 15.47
C LEU A 300 22.09 15.17 15.16
N ASN A 301 22.58 15.94 16.14
CA ASN A 301 23.79 16.74 16.00
C ASN A 301 25.06 15.90 15.66
N LEU A 302 25.00 14.57 15.88
CA LEU A 302 25.98 13.62 15.39
C LEU A 302 26.29 13.79 13.89
N PHE A 303 25.32 14.14 13.09
CA PHE A 303 25.47 14.28 11.64
C PHE A 303 25.84 15.70 11.18
N HIS A 304 25.56 16.71 12.00
CA HIS A 304 25.64 18.11 11.58
C HIS A 304 26.73 18.93 12.31
N ARG A 305 27.13 18.55 13.53
CA ARG A 305 28.00 19.38 14.39
C ARG A 305 29.41 18.82 14.63
N LEU A 306 29.79 17.72 14.00
CA LEU A 306 31.13 17.13 14.17
C LEU A 306 32.23 17.76 13.30
N GLY A 307 31.91 18.76 12.51
CA GLY A 307 32.80 19.43 11.57
C GLY A 307 32.29 19.48 10.15
N ALA A 308 32.87 20.33 9.32
CA ALA A 308 32.54 20.44 7.91
C ALA A 308 32.83 19.12 7.17
N GLU A 309 32.09 18.85 6.11
CA GLU A 309 32.30 17.67 5.29
C GLU A 309 33.70 17.65 4.66
N GLY A 310 34.33 16.45 4.64
CA GLY A 310 35.70 16.28 4.13
C GLY A 310 36.79 16.80 5.06
N SER A 311 36.43 17.52 6.15
CA SER A 311 37.42 18.05 7.08
C SER A 311 38.09 16.95 7.90
N GLU A 312 39.38 17.16 8.20
CA GLU A 312 40.16 16.28 9.08
C GLU A 312 39.53 16.18 10.48
N ARG A 313 38.98 17.30 11.01
CA ARG A 313 38.26 17.32 12.29
C ARG A 313 37.05 16.34 12.27
N ARG A 314 36.25 16.34 11.22
CA ARG A 314 35.08 15.42 11.10
C ARG A 314 35.54 13.99 11.05
N ARG A 315 36.61 13.70 10.28
CA ARG A 315 37.19 12.35 10.18
C ARG A 315 37.66 11.83 11.54
N GLN A 316 38.41 12.64 12.26
CA GLN A 316 38.94 12.29 13.60
C GLN A 316 37.82 12.08 14.62
N GLN A 317 36.73 12.88 14.56
CA GLN A 317 35.57 12.69 15.45
C GLN A 317 34.87 11.36 15.18
N TRP A 318 34.59 11.04 13.91
CA TRP A 318 33.96 9.78 13.55
C TRP A 318 34.83 8.56 13.87
N GLN A 319 36.15 8.64 13.71
CA GLN A 319 37.09 7.59 14.14
C GLN A 319 37.10 7.40 15.66
N ALA A 320 36.99 8.48 16.41
CA ALA A 320 36.88 8.39 17.88
C ALA A 320 35.57 7.73 18.31
N ILE A 321 34.45 8.08 17.67
CA ILE A 321 33.16 7.47 17.92
C ILE A 321 33.17 5.97 17.55
N GLU A 322 33.71 5.63 16.38
CA GLU A 322 33.86 4.23 15.95
C GLU A 322 34.61 3.39 16.99
N LYS A 323 35.76 3.91 17.48
CA LYS A 323 36.55 3.22 18.50
C LYS A 323 35.80 3.02 19.83
N LEU A 324 35.03 4.05 20.27
CA LEU A 324 34.25 3.96 21.49
C LEU A 324 33.07 2.96 21.35
N VAL A 325 32.39 3.01 20.22
CA VAL A 325 31.26 2.10 19.93
C VAL A 325 31.73 0.66 19.83
N LEU A 326 32.82 0.39 19.10
CA LEU A 326 33.38 -0.97 18.98
C LEU A 326 33.92 -1.49 20.30
N ARG A 327 34.53 -0.65 21.14
CA ARG A 327 34.97 -1.02 22.49
C ARG A 327 33.77 -1.45 23.35
N TRP A 328 32.73 -0.61 23.43
CA TRP A 328 31.50 -0.91 24.16
C TRP A 328 30.89 -2.23 23.69
N TRP A 329 30.87 -2.43 22.37
CA TRP A 329 30.33 -3.65 21.78
C TRP A 329 31.13 -4.90 22.16
N ALA A 330 32.44 -4.79 22.22
CA ALA A 330 33.33 -5.84 22.70
C ALA A 330 33.11 -6.15 24.19
N GLU A 331 32.99 -5.13 25.04
CA GLU A 331 32.73 -5.25 26.47
C GLU A 331 31.39 -5.94 26.77
N GLN A 332 30.39 -5.81 25.88
CA GLN A 332 29.13 -6.51 25.96
C GLN A 332 29.17 -7.96 25.39
N ASN A 333 30.29 -8.43 24.90
CA ASN A 333 30.46 -9.71 24.20
C ASN A 333 29.61 -9.81 22.93
N PHE A 334 29.37 -8.71 22.24
CA PHE A 334 28.53 -8.66 21.04
C PHE A 334 29.32 -8.81 19.72
N LEU A 335 30.66 -8.77 19.76
CA LEU A 335 31.52 -8.97 18.59
C LEU A 335 31.66 -10.46 18.29
N THR A 336 30.77 -10.97 17.43
CA THR A 336 30.77 -12.35 16.96
C THR A 336 30.59 -12.36 15.44
N GLY A 337 31.31 -13.27 14.76
CA GLY A 337 31.18 -13.41 13.31
C GLY A 337 31.38 -12.11 12.55
N SER A 338 30.40 -11.74 11.75
CA SER A 338 30.44 -10.53 10.90
C SER A 338 29.95 -9.25 11.59
N THR A 339 29.52 -9.31 12.86
CA THR A 339 28.86 -8.18 13.55
C THR A 339 29.72 -6.93 13.63
N GLU A 340 31.04 -7.06 13.82
CA GLU A 340 31.97 -5.93 13.85
C GLU A 340 31.98 -5.18 12.51
N ASN A 341 32.08 -5.92 11.41
CA ASN A 341 32.15 -5.32 10.07
C ASN A 341 30.82 -4.70 9.67
N ILE A 342 29.70 -5.32 10.05
CA ILE A 342 28.35 -4.77 9.85
C ILE A 342 28.20 -3.45 10.62
N LEU A 343 28.62 -3.40 11.89
CA LEU A 343 28.58 -2.19 12.70
C LEU A 343 29.47 -1.08 12.10
N LYS A 344 30.69 -1.41 11.65
CA LYS A 344 31.53 -0.50 10.89
C LYS A 344 30.88 0.02 9.63
N GLY A 345 30.19 -0.85 8.88
CA GLY A 345 29.43 -0.47 7.70
C GLY A 345 28.31 0.54 8.01
N ILE A 346 27.54 0.31 9.08
CA ILE A 346 26.51 1.24 9.55
C ILE A 346 27.13 2.60 9.94
N ILE A 347 28.22 2.60 10.69
CA ILE A 347 28.93 3.82 11.08
C ILE A 347 29.41 4.60 9.84
N LYS A 348 30.05 3.92 8.90
CA LYS A 348 30.52 4.53 7.65
C LYS A 348 29.40 5.10 6.80
N TYR A 349 28.28 4.38 6.66
CA TYR A 349 27.08 4.89 5.99
C TYR A 349 26.61 6.22 6.59
N CYS A 350 26.60 6.31 7.91
CA CYS A 350 26.20 7.51 8.64
C CYS A 350 27.25 8.64 8.57
N SER A 351 28.53 8.30 8.48
CA SER A 351 29.62 9.27 8.46
C SER A 351 29.81 9.97 7.11
N TYR A 352 29.56 9.26 6.01
CA TYR A 352 29.66 9.81 4.65
C TYR A 352 28.36 10.53 4.24
N ARG A 353 28.51 11.58 3.41
CA ARG A 353 27.40 12.26 2.73
C ARG A 353 27.37 11.99 1.22
N ASP A 354 28.51 11.56 0.65
CA ASP A 354 28.61 11.21 -0.76
C ASP A 354 27.63 10.09 -1.12
N PRO A 355 26.66 10.33 -2.03
CA PRO A 355 25.66 9.35 -2.42
C PRO A 355 26.25 8.06 -2.97
N ASN A 356 27.36 8.14 -3.73
CA ASN A 356 28.00 6.99 -4.33
C ASN A 356 28.60 6.05 -3.27
N ARG A 357 29.32 6.63 -2.30
CA ARG A 357 29.88 5.85 -1.18
C ARG A 357 28.78 5.21 -0.34
N ARG A 358 27.71 5.95 -0.08
CA ARG A 358 26.55 5.41 0.66
C ARG A 358 25.88 4.26 -0.11
N HIS A 359 25.72 4.41 -1.40
CA HIS A 359 25.18 3.35 -2.25
C HIS A 359 26.04 2.07 -2.17
N GLN A 360 27.36 2.22 -2.28
CA GLN A 360 28.29 1.07 -2.16
C GLN A 360 28.22 0.43 -0.78
N ILE A 361 28.11 1.23 0.30
CA ILE A 361 28.00 0.68 1.67
C ILE A 361 26.70 -0.10 1.83
N ILE A 362 25.57 0.38 1.31
CA ILE A 362 24.31 -0.36 1.36
C ILE A 362 24.41 -1.66 0.57
N ARG A 363 25.01 -1.65 -0.61
CA ARG A 363 25.29 -2.88 -1.36
C ARG A 363 26.13 -3.86 -0.55
N TRP A 364 27.18 -3.37 0.08
CA TRP A 364 28.01 -4.20 0.95
C TRP A 364 27.23 -4.74 2.15
N LEU A 365 26.46 -3.89 2.86
CA LEU A 365 25.61 -4.30 3.96
C LEU A 365 24.53 -5.30 3.55
N SER A 366 24.01 -5.22 2.34
CA SER A 366 23.03 -6.19 1.82
C SER A 366 23.65 -7.52 1.36
N GLY A 367 24.94 -7.72 1.57
CA GLY A 367 25.61 -8.94 1.16
C GLY A 367 25.97 -9.00 -0.32
N THR A 368 26.00 -7.85 -0.99
CA THR A 368 26.53 -7.75 -2.34
C THR A 368 28.05 -7.66 -2.27
N ASP A 369 28.73 -8.57 -2.97
CA ASP A 369 30.17 -8.51 -3.13
C ASP A 369 30.55 -7.29 -3.98
N LEU A 370 31.56 -6.53 -3.54
CA LEU A 370 32.07 -5.34 -4.20
C LEU A 370 33.45 -5.57 -4.77
N ASP A 371 33.79 -4.86 -5.84
CA ASP A 371 35.14 -4.88 -6.38
C ASP A 371 36.16 -4.34 -5.37
N PRO A 372 37.47 -4.76 -5.43
CA PRO A 372 38.50 -4.27 -4.52
C PRO A 372 38.64 -2.77 -4.50
N GLU A 373 38.43 -2.08 -5.61
CA GLU A 373 38.44 -0.60 -5.69
C GLU A 373 37.26 -0.01 -4.90
N GLU A 374 36.06 -0.61 -5.02
CA GLU A 374 34.85 -0.18 -4.31
C GLU A 374 35.01 -0.41 -2.79
N THR A 375 35.51 -1.58 -2.38
CA THR A 375 35.75 -1.90 -0.96
C THR A 375 36.81 -0.97 -0.33
N ASN A 376 37.89 -0.64 -1.06
CA ASN A 376 38.89 0.33 -0.64
C ASN A 376 38.32 1.73 -0.48
N LEU A 377 37.46 2.17 -1.41
CA LEU A 377 36.80 3.48 -1.38
C LEU A 377 35.92 3.67 -0.13
N ILE A 378 35.26 2.63 0.31
CA ILE A 378 34.39 2.65 1.51
C ILE A 378 35.14 2.20 2.77
N GLY A 379 36.33 1.60 2.64
CA GLY A 379 37.16 1.12 3.73
C GLY A 379 36.52 -0.01 4.55
N LEU A 380 35.80 -0.91 3.87
CA LEU A 380 35.26 -2.17 4.42
C LEU A 380 36.01 -3.35 3.80
N PRO A 381 36.10 -4.50 4.49
CA PRO A 381 36.76 -5.66 3.95
C PRO A 381 35.95 -6.24 2.77
N PRO A 382 36.63 -6.90 1.82
CA PRO A 382 35.93 -7.67 0.81
C PRO A 382 35.14 -8.81 1.45
N TRP A 383 34.08 -9.26 0.78
CA TRP A 383 33.34 -10.41 1.21
C TRP A 383 34.21 -11.67 1.12
N SER A 384 34.17 -12.50 2.18
CA SER A 384 34.78 -13.82 2.09
C SER A 384 33.98 -14.73 1.20
N ALA A 385 34.65 -15.52 0.35
CA ALA A 385 34.01 -16.49 -0.54
C ALA A 385 33.17 -17.55 0.23
N ASP A 386 33.51 -17.80 1.50
CA ASP A 386 32.85 -18.79 2.36
C ASP A 386 31.71 -18.20 3.18
N LEU A 387 31.47 -16.88 3.11
CA LEU A 387 30.44 -16.23 3.91
C LEU A 387 29.06 -16.43 3.27
N ASP A 388 28.20 -17.17 3.99
CA ASP A 388 26.81 -17.35 3.60
C ASP A 388 25.98 -16.09 3.83
N ARG A 389 25.20 -15.68 2.83
CA ARG A 389 24.37 -14.46 2.88
C ARG A 389 23.29 -14.51 3.96
N ASN A 390 22.67 -15.66 4.20
CA ASN A 390 21.66 -15.80 5.24
C ASN A 390 22.29 -15.65 6.64
N THR A 391 23.45 -16.24 6.85
CA THR A 391 24.20 -16.10 8.10
C THR A 391 24.58 -14.64 8.35
N PHE A 392 25.09 -13.95 7.32
CA PHE A 392 25.41 -12.51 7.41
C PHE A 392 24.18 -11.67 7.70
N ALA A 393 23.06 -11.95 7.04
CA ALA A 393 21.78 -11.24 7.22
C ALA A 393 21.25 -11.41 8.66
N LEU A 394 21.33 -12.63 9.21
CA LEU A 394 20.96 -12.88 10.61
C LEU A 394 21.85 -12.10 11.59
N GLU A 395 23.17 -12.04 11.32
CA GLU A 395 24.08 -11.20 12.10
C GLU A 395 23.73 -9.71 11.99
N GLY A 396 23.34 -9.25 10.80
CA GLY A 396 22.87 -7.88 10.58
C GLY A 396 21.60 -7.55 11.38
N MET A 397 20.62 -8.45 11.38
CA MET A 397 19.42 -8.31 12.20
C MET A 397 19.74 -8.26 13.70
N LYS A 398 20.69 -9.07 14.18
CA LYS A 398 21.15 -9.01 15.57
C LYS A 398 21.80 -7.66 15.91
N VAL A 399 22.60 -7.08 15.01
CA VAL A 399 23.21 -5.76 15.21
C VAL A 399 22.11 -4.70 15.36
N ILE A 400 21.12 -4.69 14.48
CA ILE A 400 20.00 -3.74 14.53
C ILE A 400 19.18 -3.92 15.81
N GLY A 401 18.86 -5.16 16.18
CA GLY A 401 18.14 -5.46 17.41
C GLY A 401 18.89 -5.02 18.68
N ARG A 402 20.20 -5.19 18.72
CA ARG A 402 21.03 -4.73 19.86
C ARG A 402 21.13 -3.21 19.94
N LEU A 403 21.21 -2.51 18.79
CA LEU A 403 21.16 -1.05 18.76
C LEU A 403 19.79 -0.54 19.29
N SER A 404 18.71 -1.24 19.02
CA SER A 404 17.39 -0.84 19.49
C SER A 404 17.23 -0.89 21.02
N LEU A 405 18.02 -1.72 21.73
CA LEU A 405 18.05 -1.74 23.20
C LEU A 405 18.44 -0.38 23.77
N LEU A 406 19.22 0.40 23.04
CA LEU A 406 19.68 1.75 23.40
C LEU A 406 18.82 2.86 22.78
N ASP A 407 17.78 2.51 22.01
CA ASP A 407 16.84 3.47 21.40
C ASP A 407 15.40 3.17 21.89
N ARG A 408 14.59 2.55 21.06
CA ARG A 408 13.20 2.21 21.29
C ARG A 408 12.88 0.87 20.62
N PRO A 409 11.80 0.18 21.03
CA PRO A 409 11.40 -1.06 20.38
C PRO A 409 11.28 -0.93 18.86
N LEU A 410 11.78 -1.95 18.15
CA LEU A 410 11.54 -2.10 16.71
C LEU A 410 10.10 -2.55 16.46
N ILE A 411 9.51 -2.08 15.37
CA ILE A 411 8.22 -2.55 14.86
C ILE A 411 8.52 -3.30 13.56
N ILE A 412 8.46 -4.62 13.59
CA ILE A 412 8.77 -5.49 12.44
C ILE A 412 7.46 -6.00 11.87
N VAL A 413 7.06 -5.49 10.72
CA VAL A 413 5.78 -5.80 10.07
C VAL A 413 6.03 -6.71 8.89
N PHE A 414 5.39 -7.87 8.89
CA PHE A 414 5.30 -8.77 7.76
C PHE A 414 3.93 -8.60 7.10
N ASP A 415 3.93 -8.20 5.85
CA ASP A 415 2.70 -7.90 5.09
C ASP A 415 2.65 -8.67 3.77
N GLN A 416 1.48 -8.77 3.17
CA GLN A 416 1.26 -9.46 1.90
C GLN A 416 1.62 -10.96 1.92
N LEU A 417 1.35 -11.65 3.04
CA LEU A 417 1.71 -13.07 3.25
C LEU A 417 0.70 -14.07 2.66
N GLU A 418 -0.24 -13.59 1.86
CA GLU A 418 -1.40 -14.36 1.39
C GLU A 418 -1.03 -15.50 0.45
N ALA A 419 0.03 -15.35 -0.33
CA ALA A 419 0.47 -16.39 -1.27
C ALA A 419 1.07 -17.61 -0.56
N PHE A 420 1.41 -17.54 0.73
CA PHE A 420 1.83 -18.70 1.52
C PHE A 420 0.73 -19.76 1.71
N GLY A 421 -0.54 -19.41 1.50
CA GLY A 421 -1.63 -20.37 1.52
C GLY A 421 -1.71 -21.32 0.34
N ARG A 422 -0.72 -21.31 -0.56
CA ARG A 422 -0.64 -22.20 -1.72
C ARG A 422 0.33 -23.33 -1.46
N GLU A 423 -0.01 -24.53 -1.91
CA GLU A 423 0.83 -25.71 -1.74
C GLU A 423 2.24 -25.52 -2.34
N GLU A 424 2.35 -24.79 -3.46
CA GLU A 424 3.60 -24.46 -4.12
C GLU A 424 4.58 -23.65 -3.25
N ASN A 425 4.07 -22.92 -2.28
CA ASN A 425 4.84 -22.06 -1.38
C ASN A 425 5.02 -22.66 0.03
N ARG A 426 4.68 -23.94 0.19
CA ARG A 426 4.75 -24.62 1.48
C ARG A 426 6.16 -24.59 2.09
N ASP A 427 7.19 -24.87 1.30
CA ASP A 427 8.58 -24.85 1.77
C ASP A 427 9.01 -23.44 2.19
N ILE A 428 8.53 -22.41 1.47
CA ILE A 428 8.78 -21.00 1.85
C ILE A 428 8.11 -20.70 3.20
N LEU A 429 6.87 -21.15 3.40
CA LEU A 429 6.15 -20.94 4.65
C LEU A 429 6.85 -21.63 5.84
N LEU A 430 7.29 -22.88 5.68
CA LEU A 430 7.99 -23.61 6.75
C LEU A 430 9.31 -22.93 7.11
N ASN A 431 10.15 -22.62 6.13
CA ASN A 431 11.42 -21.92 6.35
C ASN A 431 11.21 -20.50 6.92
N PHE A 432 10.13 -19.82 6.53
CA PHE A 432 9.74 -18.55 7.12
C PHE A 432 9.33 -18.69 8.59
N GLY A 433 8.58 -19.73 8.93
CA GLY A 433 8.23 -20.03 10.32
C GLY A 433 9.47 -20.27 11.21
N ASP A 434 10.44 -21.05 10.72
CA ASP A 434 11.71 -21.29 11.40
C ASP A 434 12.52 -19.99 11.56
N ALA A 435 12.57 -19.16 10.51
CA ALA A 435 13.22 -17.87 10.56
C ALA A 435 12.57 -16.93 11.59
N LEU A 436 11.24 -16.85 11.62
CA LEU A 436 10.51 -16.05 12.61
C LEU A 436 10.83 -16.49 14.04
N LYS A 437 10.83 -17.80 14.30
CA LYS A 437 11.18 -18.38 15.61
C LYS A 437 12.58 -17.97 16.05
N GLU A 438 13.56 -18.04 15.15
CA GLU A 438 14.94 -17.65 15.44
C GLU A 438 15.06 -16.14 15.65
N LEU A 439 14.48 -15.33 14.78
CA LEU A 439 14.49 -13.87 14.88
C LEU A 439 13.82 -13.41 16.19
N PHE A 440 12.65 -13.97 16.52
CA PHE A 440 11.94 -13.65 17.75
C PHE A 440 12.79 -13.92 19.02
N THR A 441 13.62 -14.96 18.98
CA THR A 441 14.52 -15.32 20.08
C THR A 441 15.77 -14.48 20.12
N ARG A 442 16.31 -14.08 18.94
CA ARG A 442 17.64 -13.44 18.84
C ARG A 442 17.62 -11.93 18.68
N ILE A 443 16.46 -11.36 18.34
CA ILE A 443 16.29 -9.91 18.21
C ILE A 443 15.43 -9.43 19.38
N PRO A 444 16.05 -8.91 20.43
CA PRO A 444 15.33 -8.36 21.58
C PRO A 444 14.63 -7.04 21.21
N ASN A 445 13.79 -6.54 22.11
CA ASN A 445 13.21 -5.22 22.03
C ASN A 445 12.41 -4.99 20.72
N SER A 446 11.59 -5.99 20.31
CA SER A 446 10.91 -5.95 19.03
C SER A 446 9.43 -6.36 19.15
N LEU A 447 8.59 -5.63 18.43
CA LEU A 447 7.20 -6.00 18.16
C LEU A 447 7.13 -6.63 16.76
N PHE A 448 6.77 -7.91 16.71
CA PHE A 448 6.51 -8.62 15.46
C PHE A 448 5.03 -8.53 15.11
N VAL A 449 4.69 -7.96 13.97
CA VAL A 449 3.31 -7.81 13.48
C VAL A 449 3.16 -8.64 12.21
N LEU A 450 2.21 -9.57 12.19
CA LEU A 450 1.84 -10.36 11.02
C LEU A 450 0.49 -9.88 10.49
N ASN A 451 0.47 -9.32 9.29
CA ASN A 451 -0.77 -8.95 8.59
C ASN A 451 -1.26 -10.13 7.77
N LEU A 452 -2.44 -10.66 8.12
CA LEU A 452 -2.99 -11.87 7.50
C LEU A 452 -4.50 -11.77 7.27
N PHE A 453 -5.00 -12.57 6.34
CA PHE A 453 -6.43 -12.86 6.27
C PHE A 453 -6.80 -13.92 7.33
N PRO A 454 -8.03 -13.94 7.83
CA PRO A 454 -8.45 -14.93 8.84
C PRO A 454 -8.24 -16.38 8.40
N ASP A 455 -8.57 -16.73 7.14
CA ASP A 455 -8.37 -18.05 6.56
C ASP A 455 -6.88 -18.44 6.46
N ARG A 456 -6.01 -17.46 6.16
CA ARG A 456 -4.56 -17.65 6.10
C ARG A 456 -3.96 -17.88 7.48
N TRP A 457 -4.43 -17.16 8.47
CA TRP A 457 -4.01 -17.41 9.85
C TRP A 457 -4.34 -18.82 10.32
N GLN A 458 -5.55 -19.33 10.01
CA GLN A 458 -5.90 -20.72 10.30
C GLN A 458 -4.94 -21.71 9.61
N HIS A 459 -4.59 -21.45 8.35
CA HIS A 459 -3.60 -22.27 7.63
C HIS A 459 -2.22 -22.23 8.31
N PHE A 460 -1.73 -21.05 8.68
CA PHE A 460 -0.46 -20.89 9.41
C PHE A 460 -0.44 -21.68 10.72
N GLN A 461 -1.51 -21.62 11.49
CA GLN A 461 -1.63 -22.38 12.74
C GLN A 461 -1.54 -23.91 12.55
N THR A 462 -1.92 -24.42 11.38
CA THR A 462 -1.83 -25.86 11.06
C THR A 462 -0.48 -26.28 10.53
N GLN A 463 0.28 -25.38 9.91
CA GLN A 463 1.56 -25.68 9.26
C GLN A 463 2.77 -25.38 10.15
N LEU A 464 2.70 -24.33 10.99
CA LEU A 464 3.79 -23.91 11.86
C LEU A 464 3.79 -24.68 13.18
N ASP A 465 4.96 -24.80 13.81
CA ASP A 465 5.05 -25.40 15.14
C ASP A 465 4.30 -24.53 16.19
N ARG A 466 3.70 -25.20 17.18
CA ARG A 466 2.88 -24.56 18.20
C ARG A 466 3.62 -23.47 18.98
N ALA A 467 4.91 -23.67 19.26
CA ALA A 467 5.69 -22.69 20.01
C ALA A 467 5.91 -21.40 19.22
N THR A 468 6.03 -21.48 17.89
CA THR A 468 6.08 -20.34 17.00
C THR A 468 4.73 -19.61 16.93
N VAL A 469 3.64 -20.36 16.79
CA VAL A 469 2.28 -19.80 16.81
C VAL A 469 2.00 -19.06 18.12
N ASP A 470 2.27 -19.68 19.27
CA ASP A 470 2.04 -19.09 20.59
C ASP A 470 2.83 -17.78 20.80
N ARG A 471 4.07 -17.70 20.28
CA ARG A 471 4.90 -16.48 20.35
C ARG A 471 4.39 -15.36 19.48
N LEU A 472 3.91 -15.68 18.29
CA LEU A 472 3.45 -14.70 17.32
C LEU A 472 2.04 -14.17 17.62
N SER A 473 1.18 -15.00 18.23
CA SER A 473 -0.21 -14.67 18.53
C SER A 473 -0.49 -14.30 19.98
N GLN A 474 0.49 -13.73 20.69
CA GLN A 474 0.28 -13.21 22.06
C GLN A 474 -0.85 -12.18 22.10
N THR A 475 -1.04 -11.44 21.05
CA THR A 475 -2.17 -10.54 20.82
C THR A 475 -2.71 -10.76 19.41
N VAL A 476 -4.02 -10.93 19.29
CA VAL A 476 -4.70 -11.04 18.00
C VAL A 476 -5.68 -9.88 17.88
N LEU A 477 -5.55 -9.10 16.84
CA LEU A 477 -6.35 -7.91 16.54
C LEU A 477 -7.15 -8.13 15.26
N SER A 478 -8.49 -8.00 15.32
CA SER A 478 -9.35 -8.10 14.15
C SER A 478 -9.72 -6.71 13.64
N LEU A 479 -9.66 -6.54 12.32
CA LEU A 479 -10.11 -5.35 11.60
C LEU A 479 -11.43 -5.68 10.92
N ASP A 480 -12.52 -5.55 11.66
CA ASP A 480 -13.88 -5.71 11.16
C ASP A 480 -14.30 -4.46 10.39
N LEU A 481 -15.37 -4.57 9.58
CA LEU A 481 -15.89 -3.42 8.84
C LEU A 481 -16.30 -2.31 9.82
N PRO A 482 -15.80 -1.06 9.67
CA PRO A 482 -16.18 0.04 10.54
C PRO A 482 -17.68 0.34 10.51
N SER A 483 -18.17 1.02 11.54
CA SER A 483 -19.57 1.45 11.62
C SER A 483 -19.93 2.44 10.50
N LEU A 484 -21.20 2.49 10.11
CA LEU A 484 -21.67 3.43 9.08
C LEU A 484 -21.26 4.89 9.33
N PRO A 485 -21.34 5.44 10.55
CA PRO A 485 -20.86 6.79 10.82
C PRO A 485 -19.36 6.98 10.57
N GLN A 486 -18.53 5.98 10.88
CA GLN A 486 -17.09 6.03 10.62
C GLN A 486 -16.78 5.96 9.13
N LEU A 487 -17.51 5.14 8.37
CA LEU A 487 -17.38 5.04 6.92
C LEU A 487 -17.82 6.34 6.22
N GLN A 488 -18.89 6.97 6.68
CA GLN A 488 -19.30 8.30 6.21
C GLN A 488 -18.25 9.37 6.53
N ALA A 489 -17.67 9.35 7.72
CA ALA A 489 -16.58 10.25 8.09
C ALA A 489 -15.35 10.05 7.21
N LEU A 490 -15.00 8.80 6.89
CA LEU A 490 -13.92 8.45 5.97
C LEU A 490 -14.15 9.05 4.57
N LEU A 491 -15.34 8.87 4.01
CA LEU A 491 -15.67 9.43 2.69
C LEU A 491 -15.64 10.97 2.74
N GLN A 492 -16.20 11.58 3.80
CA GLN A 492 -16.21 13.02 3.99
C GLN A 492 -14.81 13.63 4.13
N SER A 493 -13.90 12.93 4.84
CA SER A 493 -12.52 13.41 5.06
C SER A 493 -11.68 13.51 3.78
N ARG A 494 -12.11 12.80 2.71
CA ARG A 494 -11.45 12.84 1.40
C ARG A 494 -11.91 13.99 0.51
N LEU A 495 -13.08 14.58 0.81
CA LEU A 495 -13.62 15.68 0.02
C LEU A 495 -12.91 17.00 0.34
N PRO A 496 -12.83 17.93 -0.64
CA PRO A 496 -12.37 19.28 -0.39
C PRO A 496 -13.18 19.98 0.69
N SER A 497 -12.57 20.92 1.38
CA SER A 497 -13.24 21.72 2.40
C SER A 497 -14.45 22.44 1.81
N GLY A 498 -15.59 22.36 2.51
CA GLY A 498 -16.85 22.99 2.07
C GLY A 498 -17.73 22.11 1.18
N ILE A 499 -17.25 20.99 0.69
CA ILE A 499 -18.06 20.00 -0.03
C ILE A 499 -18.62 18.96 0.93
N HIS A 500 -19.93 18.76 0.91
CA HIS A 500 -20.59 17.75 1.72
C HIS A 500 -20.86 16.47 0.94
N LEU A 501 -20.64 15.33 1.59
CA LEU A 501 -20.84 14.01 0.99
C LEU A 501 -22.27 13.83 0.46
N GLN A 502 -23.27 14.31 1.22
CA GLN A 502 -24.69 14.23 0.86
C GLN A 502 -25.09 15.22 -0.25
N ALA A 503 -24.27 16.25 -0.53
CA ALA A 503 -24.48 17.11 -1.70
C ALA A 503 -23.93 16.46 -2.99
N LEU A 504 -22.92 15.62 -2.85
CA LEU A 504 -22.32 14.89 -3.98
C LEU A 504 -23.15 13.66 -4.35
N PHE A 505 -23.56 12.85 -3.36
CA PHE A 505 -24.26 11.59 -3.54
C PHE A 505 -25.69 11.65 -2.99
N THR A 506 -26.63 10.92 -3.59
CA THR A 506 -27.99 10.74 -3.06
C THR A 506 -27.98 9.79 -1.87
N ALA A 507 -29.11 9.70 -1.16
CA ALA A 507 -29.28 8.72 -0.09
C ALA A 507 -29.17 7.27 -0.62
N ASP A 508 -29.69 7.00 -1.81
CA ASP A 508 -29.62 5.68 -2.45
C ASP A 508 -28.18 5.38 -2.89
N ASP A 509 -27.46 6.35 -3.48
CA ASP A 509 -26.04 6.20 -3.82
C ASP A 509 -25.22 5.87 -2.58
N LEU A 510 -25.44 6.61 -1.48
CA LEU A 510 -24.74 6.36 -0.22
C LEU A 510 -25.08 5.00 0.38
N SER A 511 -26.33 4.55 0.24
CA SER A 511 -26.72 3.20 0.65
C SER A 511 -25.99 2.13 -0.15
N ASP A 512 -25.86 2.30 -1.46
CA ASP A 512 -25.12 1.39 -2.34
C ASP A 512 -23.60 1.43 -2.03
N ILE A 513 -23.02 2.62 -1.88
CA ILE A 513 -21.61 2.79 -1.56
C ILE A 513 -21.26 2.15 -0.20
N LEU A 514 -22.04 2.46 0.83
CA LEU A 514 -21.78 2.00 2.20
C LEU A 514 -22.16 0.53 2.44
N GLY A 515 -22.96 -0.06 1.55
CA GLY A 515 -23.32 -1.48 1.55
C GLY A 515 -22.21 -2.41 1.04
N GLN A 516 -21.08 -1.88 0.57
CA GLN A 516 -19.99 -2.68 0.05
C GLN A 516 -19.22 -3.43 1.16
N PRO A 517 -18.63 -4.60 0.86
CA PRO A 517 -18.11 -5.54 1.87
C PRO A 517 -16.77 -5.11 2.50
N SER A 518 -16.06 -4.12 1.96
CA SER A 518 -14.76 -3.67 2.49
C SER A 518 -14.56 -2.17 2.27
N ILE A 519 -13.65 -1.57 3.05
CA ILE A 519 -13.27 -0.14 2.89
C ILE A 519 -12.80 0.14 1.45
N ARG A 520 -12.03 -0.76 0.86
CA ARG A 520 -11.57 -0.64 -0.53
C ARG A 520 -12.75 -0.64 -1.51
N ALA A 521 -13.68 -1.58 -1.37
CA ALA A 521 -14.86 -1.66 -2.23
C ALA A 521 -15.75 -0.41 -2.07
N ILE A 522 -15.90 0.11 -0.85
CA ILE A 522 -16.60 1.37 -0.57
C ILE A 522 -15.95 2.54 -1.32
N LEU A 523 -14.63 2.68 -1.24
CA LEU A 523 -13.90 3.74 -1.93
C LEU A 523 -13.96 3.61 -3.45
N ASN A 524 -13.85 2.39 -3.98
CA ASN A 524 -13.99 2.14 -5.41
C ASN A 524 -15.40 2.50 -5.89
N ARG A 525 -16.44 2.08 -5.17
CA ARG A 525 -17.82 2.41 -5.53
C ARG A 525 -18.09 3.92 -5.46
N ALA A 526 -17.58 4.62 -4.45
CA ALA A 526 -17.63 6.08 -4.36
C ALA A 526 -16.88 6.76 -5.53
N SER A 527 -15.76 6.17 -5.95
CA SER A 527 -15.00 6.62 -7.13
C SER A 527 -15.81 6.50 -8.42
N ASP A 528 -16.57 5.41 -8.58
CA ASP A 528 -17.42 5.18 -9.76
C ASP A 528 -18.57 6.20 -9.82
N TYR A 529 -19.25 6.44 -8.69
CA TYR A 529 -20.28 7.46 -8.60
C TYR A 529 -19.72 8.87 -8.85
N TYR A 530 -18.51 9.17 -8.36
CA TYR A 530 -17.84 10.43 -8.66
C TYR A 530 -17.60 10.61 -10.17
N ARG A 531 -17.08 9.57 -10.83
CA ARG A 531 -16.89 9.58 -12.30
C ARG A 531 -18.21 9.72 -13.04
N HIS A 532 -19.26 9.07 -12.56
CA HIS A 532 -20.58 9.19 -13.14
C HIS A 532 -21.07 10.63 -13.11
N TYR A 533 -21.09 11.28 -11.95
CA TYR A 533 -21.62 12.63 -11.80
C TYR A 533 -20.73 13.72 -12.40
N ILE A 534 -19.43 13.57 -12.31
CA ILE A 534 -18.50 14.63 -12.72
C ILE A 534 -18.04 14.44 -14.18
N ASN A 535 -17.76 13.21 -14.59
CA ASN A 535 -17.20 12.91 -15.92
C ASN A 535 -18.24 12.33 -16.90
N GLY A 536 -19.48 12.02 -16.46
CA GLY A 536 -20.53 11.45 -17.30
C GLY A 536 -20.28 9.98 -17.69
N ILE A 537 -19.42 9.26 -16.95
CA ILE A 537 -19.12 7.84 -17.20
C ILE A 537 -20.26 7.00 -16.66
N PRO A 538 -20.84 6.04 -17.43
CA PRO A 538 -21.87 5.15 -16.92
C PRO A 538 -21.40 4.37 -15.68
N LEU A 539 -22.30 4.15 -14.71
CA LEU A 539 -21.99 3.31 -13.55
C LEU A 539 -21.77 1.86 -14.01
N PRO A 540 -20.70 1.20 -13.55
CA PRO A 540 -20.52 -0.22 -13.80
C PRO A 540 -21.68 -1.02 -13.16
N PRO A 541 -22.13 -2.11 -13.81
CA PRO A 541 -23.18 -2.96 -13.25
C PRO A 541 -22.74 -3.50 -11.89
N GLN A 542 -23.69 -3.60 -10.95
CA GLN A 542 -23.40 -4.23 -9.66
C GLN A 542 -23.06 -5.71 -9.88
N VAL A 543 -21.80 -6.05 -9.69
CA VAL A 543 -21.40 -7.44 -9.51
C VAL A 543 -21.93 -7.86 -8.14
N GLN A 544 -23.00 -8.67 -8.11
CA GLN A 544 -23.45 -9.27 -6.86
C GLN A 544 -22.31 -10.15 -6.33
N VAL A 545 -21.50 -9.60 -5.43
CA VAL A 545 -20.53 -10.38 -4.66
C VAL A 545 -21.35 -11.28 -3.73
N VAL A 546 -21.53 -12.51 -4.15
CA VAL A 546 -22.14 -13.52 -3.29
C VAL A 546 -21.23 -13.70 -2.08
N PRO A 547 -21.71 -13.51 -0.84
CA PRO A 547 -20.89 -13.62 0.36
C PRO A 547 -20.26 -15.02 0.45
N THR A 548 -18.92 -15.09 0.42
CA THR A 548 -18.16 -16.32 0.22
C THR A 548 -17.94 -17.17 1.47
N ALA A 549 -18.32 -16.73 2.66
CA ALA A 549 -17.95 -17.45 3.89
C ALA A 549 -19.08 -18.26 4.54
N SER A 550 -20.35 -17.84 4.44
CA SER A 550 -21.45 -18.61 5.07
C SER A 550 -22.12 -19.64 4.14
N ASN A 551 -21.72 -19.72 2.88
CA ASN A 551 -22.42 -20.51 1.86
C ASN A 551 -21.58 -21.61 1.18
N LEU A 552 -20.31 -21.82 1.61
CA LEU A 552 -19.50 -22.87 0.98
C LEU A 552 -20.10 -24.27 1.24
N ALA A 553 -20.53 -24.53 2.47
CA ALA A 553 -21.20 -25.79 2.84
C ALA A 553 -22.53 -25.95 2.12
N ALA A 554 -23.35 -24.89 2.04
CA ALA A 554 -24.63 -24.92 1.33
C ALA A 554 -24.45 -25.01 -0.20
N ARG A 555 -23.36 -24.46 -0.72
CA ARG A 555 -23.01 -24.51 -2.15
C ARG A 555 -22.41 -25.86 -2.55
N VAL A 556 -21.58 -26.45 -1.68
CA VAL A 556 -21.10 -27.82 -1.84
C VAL A 556 -22.27 -28.78 -1.79
N GLN A 557 -23.19 -28.63 -0.86
CA GLN A 557 -24.40 -29.46 -0.76
C GLN A 557 -25.34 -29.28 -1.97
N ARG A 558 -25.47 -28.07 -2.53
CA ARG A 558 -26.19 -27.82 -3.79
C ARG A 558 -25.51 -28.49 -4.98
N LEU A 559 -24.20 -28.31 -5.13
CA LEU A 559 -23.43 -28.93 -6.21
C LEU A 559 -23.45 -30.45 -6.10
N GLU A 560 -23.37 -31.03 -4.91
CA GLU A 560 -23.53 -32.46 -4.67
C GLU A 560 -24.91 -32.96 -5.07
N THR A 561 -25.98 -32.20 -4.76
CA THR A 561 -27.35 -32.50 -5.12
C THR A 561 -27.57 -32.41 -6.64
N GLU A 562 -27.03 -31.35 -7.28
CA GLU A 562 -27.07 -31.18 -8.74
C GLU A 562 -26.30 -32.26 -9.47
N LEU A 563 -25.14 -32.67 -8.92
CA LEU A 563 -24.29 -33.74 -9.49
C LEU A 563 -24.98 -35.11 -9.33
N GLN A 564 -25.66 -35.36 -8.21
CA GLN A 564 -26.47 -36.56 -8.04
C GLN A 564 -27.69 -36.59 -9.00
N THR A 565 -28.34 -35.43 -9.19
CA THR A 565 -29.44 -35.29 -10.12
C THR A 565 -29.00 -35.50 -11.58
N LEU A 566 -27.86 -34.90 -11.96
CA LEU A 566 -27.23 -35.13 -13.26
C LEU A 566 -26.79 -36.59 -13.47
N LYS A 567 -26.24 -37.25 -12.43
CA LYS A 567 -25.92 -38.68 -12.48
C LYS A 567 -27.17 -39.53 -12.68
N GLN A 568 -28.29 -39.24 -11.98
CA GLN A 568 -29.56 -39.95 -12.13
C GLN A 568 -30.18 -39.73 -13.49
N LEU A 569 -30.02 -38.56 -14.13
CA LEU A 569 -30.52 -38.24 -15.47
C LEU A 569 -29.66 -38.84 -16.59
N LEU A 570 -28.33 -39.03 -16.33
CA LEU A 570 -27.37 -39.56 -17.32
C LEU A 570 -27.34 -41.10 -17.38
N ILE A 571 -27.60 -41.79 -16.22
CA ILE A 571 -27.57 -43.24 -16.15
C ILE A 571 -28.57 -43.94 -17.14
N PRO A 572 -29.79 -43.42 -17.36
CA PRO A 572 -30.72 -43.99 -18.34
C PRO A 572 -30.38 -43.68 -19.81
N LEU A 573 -29.43 -42.78 -20.10
CA LEU A 573 -29.11 -42.29 -21.44
C LEU A 573 -27.80 -42.85 -22.02
N LEU A 574 -27.11 -43.75 -21.29
CA LEU A 574 -25.91 -44.40 -21.79
C LEU A 574 -26.28 -45.68 -22.57
N PRO A 575 -26.11 -45.71 -23.90
CA PRO A 575 -26.26 -46.93 -24.68
C PRO A 575 -25.03 -47.83 -24.49
N ALA A 576 -25.26 -49.14 -24.46
CA ALA A 576 -24.28 -50.18 -24.16
C ALA A 576 -23.26 -50.44 -25.29
N HIS A 577 -23.02 -49.55 -26.23
CA HIS A 577 -21.95 -49.67 -27.25
C HIS A 577 -21.49 -48.27 -27.64
N GLY A 578 -20.16 -48.01 -27.49
CA GLY A 578 -19.56 -46.72 -27.80
C GLY A 578 -19.48 -46.40 -29.28
N PRO A 579 -19.62 -45.13 -29.63
CA PRO A 579 -18.88 -44.53 -30.73
C PRO A 579 -17.85 -43.49 -30.23
N SER A 580 -16.75 -43.44 -30.96
CA SER A 580 -15.70 -42.46 -30.82
C SER A 580 -16.27 -41.04 -30.80
N ILE A 581 -16.01 -40.31 -29.73
CA ILE A 581 -16.32 -38.88 -29.66
C ILE A 581 -15.34 -38.16 -30.58
N VAL A 582 -15.84 -37.67 -31.70
CA VAL A 582 -15.16 -36.65 -32.50
C VAL A 582 -15.21 -35.37 -31.68
N LEU A 583 -14.06 -34.95 -31.16
CA LEU A 583 -13.88 -33.65 -30.54
C LEU A 583 -14.19 -32.57 -31.58
N SER A 584 -15.26 -31.84 -31.36
CA SER A 584 -15.54 -30.59 -32.07
C SER A 584 -14.39 -29.61 -31.89
N PRO A 585 -14.12 -28.75 -32.89
CA PRO A 585 -13.01 -27.79 -32.79
C PRO A 585 -13.20 -26.86 -31.59
N PRO A 586 -12.09 -26.37 -30.99
CA PRO A 586 -12.15 -25.55 -29.79
C PRO A 586 -13.02 -24.33 -30.03
N LEU A 587 -13.91 -24.07 -29.09
CA LEU A 587 -14.67 -22.83 -28.99
C LEU A 587 -13.67 -21.66 -29.07
N ARG A 588 -13.95 -20.70 -29.94
CA ARG A 588 -13.21 -19.44 -29.99
C ARG A 588 -13.18 -18.86 -28.58
N ASP A 589 -11.95 -18.53 -28.11
CA ASP A 589 -11.74 -17.84 -26.84
C ASP A 589 -12.64 -16.61 -26.76
N PRO A 590 -13.34 -16.39 -25.65
CA PRO A 590 -14.10 -15.17 -25.46
C PRO A 590 -13.13 -13.99 -25.50
N SER A 591 -13.47 -12.97 -26.27
CA SER A 591 -12.80 -11.65 -26.19
C SER A 591 -12.73 -11.19 -24.75
N PRO A 592 -11.64 -10.52 -24.30
CA PRO A 592 -11.53 -10.04 -22.94
C PRO A 592 -12.77 -9.24 -22.58
N SER A 593 -13.34 -9.50 -21.39
CA SER A 593 -14.51 -8.75 -20.92
C SER A 593 -14.18 -7.26 -20.82
N ALA A 594 -15.10 -6.38 -21.14
CA ALA A 594 -14.89 -4.93 -21.03
C ALA A 594 -14.38 -4.54 -19.64
N ASP A 595 -14.89 -5.18 -18.59
CA ASP A 595 -14.48 -5.00 -17.19
C ASP A 595 -13.00 -5.29 -16.94
N LEU A 596 -12.41 -6.29 -17.63
CA LEU A 596 -10.99 -6.62 -17.51
C LEU A 596 -10.11 -5.46 -18.02
N VAL A 597 -10.46 -4.91 -19.19
CA VAL A 597 -9.71 -3.82 -19.83
C VAL A 597 -9.82 -2.54 -19.01
N GLU A 598 -11.03 -2.20 -18.55
CA GLU A 598 -11.30 -0.98 -17.77
C GLU A 598 -10.59 -0.99 -16.41
N THR A 599 -10.38 -2.15 -15.80
CA THR A 599 -9.72 -2.28 -14.50
C THR A 599 -8.20 -2.41 -14.66
N LEU A 600 -7.75 -3.26 -15.58
CA LEU A 600 -6.35 -3.64 -15.68
C LEU A 600 -5.48 -2.55 -16.33
N ASP A 601 -5.95 -1.87 -17.37
CA ASP A 601 -5.17 -0.85 -18.07
C ASP A 601 -4.77 0.35 -17.19
N PRO A 602 -5.67 0.98 -16.43
CA PRO A 602 -5.29 2.05 -15.51
C PRO A 602 -4.33 1.59 -14.42
N TYR A 603 -4.53 0.36 -13.90
CA TYR A 603 -3.62 -0.25 -12.93
C TYR A 603 -2.21 -0.41 -13.51
N LEU A 604 -2.09 -1.01 -14.69
CA LEU A 604 -0.80 -1.23 -15.36
C LEU A 604 -0.06 0.09 -15.63
N ARG A 605 -0.77 1.13 -16.13
CA ARG A 605 -0.18 2.45 -16.38
C ARG A 605 0.33 3.11 -15.11
N THR A 606 -0.46 3.07 -14.05
CA THR A 606 -0.09 3.69 -12.76
C THR A 606 1.10 2.98 -12.13
N THR A 607 1.05 1.64 -12.08
CA THR A 607 2.13 0.82 -11.51
C THR A 607 3.41 0.94 -12.33
N GLU A 608 3.32 0.97 -13.66
CA GLU A 608 4.46 1.18 -14.54
C GLU A 608 5.12 2.55 -14.30
N ALA A 609 4.33 3.62 -14.14
CA ALA A 609 4.86 4.95 -13.84
C ALA A 609 5.61 4.97 -12.49
N GLN A 610 5.09 4.31 -11.47
CA GLN A 610 5.75 4.17 -10.17
C GLN A 610 7.08 3.40 -10.29
N LEU A 611 7.08 2.28 -11.01
CA LEU A 611 8.29 1.47 -11.23
C LEU A 611 9.36 2.25 -12.00
N ARG A 612 8.97 3.03 -13.02
CA ARG A 612 9.88 3.89 -13.77
C ARG A 612 10.50 4.98 -12.91
N ALA A 613 9.75 5.55 -11.96
CA ALA A 613 10.24 6.55 -11.02
C ALA A 613 11.17 5.94 -9.96
N ALA A 614 10.87 4.73 -9.49
CA ALA A 614 11.67 4.01 -8.49
C ALA A 614 12.97 3.41 -9.07
N TYR A 615 13.02 3.11 -10.36
CA TYR A 615 14.12 2.39 -11.01
C TYR A 615 15.53 2.95 -10.71
N PRO A 616 15.78 4.29 -10.72
CA PRO A 616 17.10 4.84 -10.44
C PRO A 616 17.52 4.72 -8.97
N GLN A 617 16.55 4.52 -8.06
CA GLN A 617 16.77 4.56 -6.60
C GLN A 617 16.96 3.18 -5.99
N GLU A 618 16.63 2.11 -6.71
CA GLU A 618 16.78 0.74 -6.24
C GLU A 618 18.26 0.41 -6.00
N ALA A 619 18.63 0.19 -4.74
CA ALA A 619 20.02 -0.04 -4.34
C ALA A 619 20.39 -1.52 -4.27
N ILE A 620 19.42 -2.39 -4.05
CA ILE A 620 19.62 -3.83 -3.85
C ILE A 620 19.12 -4.58 -5.09
N ILE A 621 20.04 -5.24 -5.79
CA ILE A 621 19.76 -6.08 -6.97
C ILE A 621 20.31 -7.46 -6.64
N ASP A 622 19.43 -8.46 -6.58
CA ASP A 622 19.78 -9.82 -6.14
C ASP A 622 19.28 -10.88 -7.11
N SER A 623 20.17 -11.83 -7.47
CA SER A 623 19.87 -12.94 -8.39
C SER A 623 18.74 -13.83 -7.87
N THR A 624 18.75 -14.13 -6.57
CA THR A 624 17.78 -15.06 -5.98
C THR A 624 16.38 -14.43 -5.94
N ALA A 625 16.30 -13.12 -5.66
CA ALA A 625 15.05 -12.38 -5.73
C ALA A 625 14.50 -12.35 -7.16
N ASP A 626 15.35 -12.13 -8.17
CA ASP A 626 14.95 -12.12 -9.58
C ASP A 626 14.43 -13.50 -10.03
N ILE A 627 15.10 -14.58 -9.65
CA ILE A 627 14.63 -15.95 -9.89
C ILE A 627 13.30 -16.22 -9.16
N GLY A 628 13.13 -15.74 -7.93
CA GLY A 628 11.87 -15.87 -7.19
C GLY A 628 10.70 -15.19 -7.89
N LYS A 629 10.89 -13.95 -8.37
CA LYS A 629 9.90 -13.23 -9.16
C LYS A 629 9.57 -13.96 -10.47
N LEU A 630 10.58 -14.41 -11.19
CA LEU A 630 10.40 -15.17 -12.42
C LEU A 630 9.63 -16.48 -12.18
N ARG A 631 9.92 -17.18 -11.08
CA ARG A 631 9.19 -18.40 -10.69
C ARG A 631 7.71 -18.11 -10.44
N THR A 632 7.40 -17.03 -9.74
CA THR A 632 6.01 -16.58 -9.51
C THR A 632 5.29 -16.32 -10.84
N ILE A 633 5.95 -15.64 -11.76
CA ILE A 633 5.41 -15.36 -13.10
C ILE A 633 5.16 -16.66 -13.86
N VAL A 634 6.14 -17.57 -13.90
CA VAL A 634 6.01 -18.85 -14.61
C VAL A 634 4.91 -19.72 -13.99
N ASN A 635 4.76 -19.72 -12.68
CA ASN A 635 3.64 -20.41 -12.02
C ASN A 635 2.28 -19.86 -12.46
N ALA A 636 2.15 -18.54 -12.61
CA ALA A 636 0.91 -17.93 -13.11
C ALA A 636 0.66 -18.25 -14.61
N LEU A 637 1.72 -18.49 -15.38
CA LEU A 637 1.64 -18.90 -16.78
C LEU A 637 1.17 -20.35 -16.96
N GLN A 638 1.29 -21.23 -15.96
CA GLN A 638 0.89 -22.64 -16.03
C GLN A 638 -0.56 -22.84 -16.48
N GLY A 639 -1.46 -21.90 -16.13
CA GLY A 639 -2.87 -21.93 -16.56
C GLY A 639 -3.10 -21.65 -18.04
N ILE A 640 -2.08 -21.11 -18.76
CA ILE A 640 -2.16 -20.75 -20.19
C ILE A 640 -1.19 -21.60 -21.00
N HIS A 641 0.03 -21.76 -20.50
CA HIS A 641 1.10 -22.52 -21.13
C HIS A 641 1.74 -23.44 -20.09
N PRO A 642 1.60 -24.76 -20.18
CA PRO A 642 2.29 -25.69 -19.29
C PRO A 642 3.81 -25.54 -19.42
N LEU A 643 4.45 -25.00 -18.38
CA LEU A 643 5.88 -24.71 -18.32
C LEU A 643 6.50 -25.41 -17.10
N PRO A 644 6.72 -26.72 -17.14
CA PRO A 644 7.43 -27.40 -16.07
C PRO A 644 8.80 -26.75 -15.88
N MET A 645 9.21 -26.52 -14.64
CA MET A 645 10.49 -25.91 -14.32
C MET A 645 11.27 -26.73 -13.30
N SER A 646 12.57 -26.72 -13.44
CA SER A 646 13.53 -27.37 -12.56
C SER A 646 14.85 -26.59 -12.54
N THR A 647 15.87 -27.13 -11.90
CA THR A 647 17.21 -26.57 -11.88
C THR A 647 18.21 -27.64 -12.36
N LEU A 648 19.31 -27.21 -12.98
CA LEU A 648 20.40 -28.10 -13.41
C LEU A 648 21.51 -28.11 -12.37
N ARG A 649 22.27 -29.20 -12.29
CA ARG A 649 23.42 -29.33 -11.39
C ARG A 649 24.67 -29.71 -12.17
N LEU A 650 25.79 -29.18 -11.78
CA LEU A 650 27.11 -29.53 -12.35
C LEU A 650 28.04 -30.02 -11.22
N GLY A 651 27.81 -31.21 -10.73
CA GLY A 651 28.52 -31.76 -9.58
C GLY A 651 28.28 -30.88 -8.31
N LYS A 652 29.36 -30.52 -7.62
CA LYS A 652 29.31 -29.61 -6.42
C LYS A 652 29.61 -28.15 -6.77
N ARG A 653 29.63 -27.76 -8.05
CA ARG A 653 30.00 -26.40 -8.45
C ARG A 653 28.86 -25.42 -8.21
N LYS A 654 29.22 -24.23 -7.73
CA LYS A 654 28.27 -23.14 -7.58
C LYS A 654 27.95 -22.55 -8.96
N LEU A 655 26.69 -22.62 -9.36
CA LEU A 655 26.17 -22.04 -10.60
C LEU A 655 25.47 -20.71 -10.28
N PRO A 656 25.28 -19.81 -11.26
CA PRO A 656 24.32 -18.72 -11.14
C PRO A 656 22.92 -19.25 -10.84
N ASP A 657 22.12 -18.46 -10.14
CA ASP A 657 20.72 -18.78 -9.87
C ASP A 657 19.95 -18.88 -11.17
N HIS A 658 19.29 -20.01 -11.44
CA HIS A 658 18.70 -20.31 -12.75
C HIS A 658 17.45 -21.17 -12.68
N LEU A 659 16.63 -21.08 -13.74
CA LEU A 659 15.51 -21.97 -14.02
C LEU A 659 15.72 -22.68 -15.35
N TYR A 660 15.43 -23.98 -15.36
CA TYR A 660 15.42 -24.82 -16.56
C TYR A 660 13.99 -25.17 -16.94
N PHE A 661 13.64 -24.97 -18.20
CA PHE A 661 12.35 -25.27 -18.83
C PHE A 661 12.51 -26.49 -19.76
N PRO A 662 12.20 -27.71 -19.29
CA PRO A 662 12.45 -28.94 -20.07
C PRO A 662 11.71 -28.97 -21.41
N SER A 663 10.44 -28.53 -21.42
CA SER A 663 9.59 -28.55 -22.63
C SER A 663 10.13 -27.64 -23.74
N GLN A 664 10.72 -26.50 -23.38
CA GLN A 664 11.29 -25.51 -24.30
C GLN A 664 12.79 -25.72 -24.54
N LYS A 665 13.42 -26.59 -23.76
CA LYS A 665 14.87 -26.83 -23.79
C LYS A 665 15.66 -25.53 -23.52
N ARG A 666 15.19 -24.69 -22.60
CA ARG A 666 15.74 -23.35 -22.30
C ARG A 666 16.13 -23.22 -20.84
N VAL A 667 17.22 -22.48 -20.58
CA VAL A 667 17.73 -22.19 -19.24
C VAL A 667 17.93 -20.70 -19.13
N ILE A 668 17.31 -20.06 -18.13
CA ILE A 668 17.56 -18.66 -17.77
C ILE A 668 18.30 -18.61 -16.46
N ALA A 669 19.33 -17.78 -16.39
CA ALA A 669 20.09 -17.51 -15.20
C ALA A 669 20.27 -16.02 -14.97
N PHE A 670 20.34 -15.61 -13.70
CA PHE A 670 20.71 -14.26 -13.31
C PHE A 670 22.07 -14.23 -12.64
N ILE A 671 22.87 -13.21 -12.95
CA ILE A 671 24.20 -13.00 -12.37
C ILE A 671 24.34 -11.57 -11.85
N GLN A 672 23.73 -11.31 -10.70
CA GLN A 672 23.70 -9.99 -10.05
C GLN A 672 24.82 -9.84 -9.00
N VAL A 673 26.02 -10.27 -9.37
CA VAL A 673 27.21 -10.23 -8.49
C VAL A 673 28.18 -9.12 -8.94
N ALA A 674 29.13 -8.75 -8.07
CA ALA A 674 30.20 -7.84 -8.45
C ALA A 674 31.06 -8.40 -9.59
N ALA A 675 31.67 -7.50 -10.35
CA ALA A 675 32.48 -7.87 -11.51
C ALA A 675 33.67 -8.79 -11.12
N GLY A 676 34.24 -8.62 -9.91
CA GLY A 676 35.34 -9.46 -9.40
C GLY A 676 34.95 -10.91 -9.13
N SER A 677 33.72 -11.15 -8.67
CA SER A 677 33.21 -12.50 -8.36
C SER A 677 32.56 -13.18 -9.57
N MET A 678 32.43 -12.46 -10.67
CA MET A 678 31.69 -12.91 -11.84
C MET A 678 32.39 -14.07 -12.59
N TYR A 679 33.73 -14.05 -12.62
CA TYR A 679 34.52 -15.01 -13.39
C TYR A 679 34.15 -16.46 -13.11
N TRP A 680 34.20 -16.87 -11.85
CA TRP A 680 33.95 -18.26 -11.47
C TRP A 680 32.52 -18.73 -11.76
N GLN A 681 31.55 -17.87 -11.59
CA GLN A 681 30.16 -18.19 -11.87
C GLN A 681 29.93 -18.33 -13.38
N VAL A 682 30.45 -17.40 -14.19
CA VAL A 682 30.37 -17.46 -15.65
C VAL A 682 31.12 -18.68 -16.19
N ASN A 683 32.33 -18.97 -15.67
CA ASN A 683 33.10 -20.11 -16.08
C ASN A 683 32.40 -21.44 -15.73
N ASN A 684 31.80 -21.56 -14.56
CA ASN A 684 30.98 -22.71 -14.18
C ASN A 684 29.74 -22.84 -15.08
N PHE A 685 29.11 -21.72 -15.43
CA PHE A 685 27.96 -21.68 -16.32
C PHE A 685 28.36 -22.10 -17.74
N ASN A 686 29.50 -21.67 -18.27
CA ASN A 686 30.03 -22.12 -19.55
C ASN A 686 30.23 -23.65 -19.60
N GLN A 687 30.71 -24.24 -18.49
CA GLN A 687 30.82 -25.70 -18.42
C GLN A 687 29.45 -26.39 -18.40
N LEU A 688 28.42 -25.78 -17.78
CA LEU A 688 27.07 -26.27 -17.86
C LEU A 688 26.51 -26.20 -19.28
N VAL A 689 26.80 -25.11 -20.02
CA VAL A 689 26.44 -24.91 -21.44
C VAL A 689 27.07 -26.00 -22.32
N ILE A 690 28.36 -26.26 -22.11
CA ILE A 690 29.10 -27.30 -22.83
C ILE A 690 28.55 -28.71 -22.52
N ALA A 691 28.18 -28.97 -21.27
CA ALA A 691 27.65 -30.26 -20.83
C ALA A 691 26.25 -30.55 -21.41
N HIS A 692 25.51 -29.53 -21.88
CA HIS A 692 24.15 -29.65 -22.37
C HIS A 692 23.96 -28.98 -23.75
N PRO A 693 24.58 -29.49 -24.84
CA PRO A 693 24.57 -28.83 -26.15
C PRO A 693 23.18 -28.73 -26.78
N GLY A 694 22.20 -29.50 -26.30
CA GLY A 694 20.81 -29.48 -26.80
C GLY A 694 19.90 -28.47 -26.12
N LEU A 695 20.42 -27.69 -25.14
CA LEU A 695 19.67 -26.66 -24.44
C LEU A 695 20.13 -25.29 -24.87
N GLN A 696 19.26 -24.29 -24.81
CA GLN A 696 19.57 -22.86 -25.01
C GLN A 696 19.73 -22.18 -23.66
N PHE A 697 20.79 -21.40 -23.50
CA PHE A 697 21.12 -20.75 -22.21
C PHE A 697 21.15 -19.23 -22.37
N LEU A 698 20.48 -18.53 -21.47
CA LEU A 698 20.48 -17.08 -21.37
C LEU A 698 20.95 -16.67 -19.97
N LEU A 699 22.07 -15.95 -19.90
CA LEU A 699 22.61 -15.39 -18.68
C LEU A 699 22.34 -13.88 -18.66
N LEU A 700 21.59 -13.40 -17.67
CA LEU A 700 21.13 -12.03 -17.55
C LEU A 700 21.85 -11.29 -16.41
N ARG A 701 22.21 -10.04 -16.66
CA ARG A 701 22.77 -9.12 -15.67
C ARG A 701 22.07 -7.78 -15.74
N ASP A 702 21.69 -7.21 -14.58
CA ASP A 702 21.04 -5.88 -14.53
C ASP A 702 21.99 -4.80 -15.08
N ALA A 703 21.49 -3.96 -15.98
CA ALA A 703 22.25 -2.92 -16.67
C ALA A 703 22.78 -1.81 -15.72
N ARG A 704 22.23 -1.68 -14.51
CA ARG A 704 22.70 -0.72 -13.49
C ARG A 704 23.97 -1.20 -12.80
N LEU A 705 24.28 -2.49 -12.84
CA LEU A 705 25.50 -3.04 -12.24
C LEU A 705 26.70 -2.68 -13.09
N LYS A 706 27.79 -2.26 -12.44
CA LYS A 706 29.05 -1.89 -13.09
C LYS A 706 29.53 -3.06 -13.99
N PRO A 707 29.82 -2.81 -15.29
CA PRO A 707 30.34 -3.85 -16.15
C PRO A 707 31.73 -4.33 -15.66
N PRO A 708 32.16 -5.54 -16.01
CA PRO A 708 33.50 -6.03 -15.72
C PRO A 708 34.55 -5.05 -16.28
N SER A 709 35.59 -4.77 -15.46
CA SER A 709 36.69 -3.90 -15.91
C SER A 709 37.29 -4.39 -17.23
N PRO A 710 37.72 -3.50 -18.13
CA PRO A 710 38.50 -3.88 -19.31
C PRO A 710 39.79 -4.68 -18.96
N THR A 711 40.30 -4.49 -17.76
CA THR A 711 41.51 -5.20 -17.25
C THR A 711 41.16 -6.60 -16.70
N ALA A 712 39.91 -6.93 -16.48
CA ALA A 712 39.43 -8.26 -16.02
C ALA A 712 39.40 -9.24 -17.18
N THR A 713 40.56 -9.50 -17.81
CA THR A 713 40.70 -10.30 -19.04
C THR A 713 40.08 -11.69 -18.94
N ALA A 714 40.17 -12.35 -17.79
CA ALA A 714 39.60 -13.68 -17.56
C ALA A 714 38.06 -13.65 -17.59
N THR A 715 37.45 -12.64 -16.98
CA THR A 715 35.97 -12.47 -16.99
C THR A 715 35.49 -12.12 -18.39
N GLN A 716 36.19 -11.22 -19.09
CA GLN A 716 35.88 -10.87 -20.48
C GLN A 716 35.98 -12.08 -21.41
N ALA A 717 37.04 -12.90 -21.27
CA ALA A 717 37.22 -14.13 -22.03
C ALA A 717 36.12 -15.15 -21.74
N ALA A 718 35.68 -15.28 -20.48
CA ALA A 718 34.62 -16.19 -20.10
C ALA A 718 33.25 -15.76 -20.69
N LEU A 719 32.94 -14.44 -20.69
CA LEU A 719 31.73 -13.89 -21.31
C LEU A 719 31.78 -14.04 -22.85
N ALA A 720 32.94 -13.78 -23.45
CA ALA A 720 33.12 -13.98 -24.88
C ALA A 720 32.94 -15.45 -25.25
N ALA A 721 33.46 -16.40 -24.45
CA ALA A 721 33.26 -17.82 -24.64
C ALA A 721 31.80 -18.23 -24.59
N LEU A 722 31.00 -17.64 -23.66
CA LEU A 722 29.57 -17.84 -23.58
C LEU A 722 28.86 -17.36 -24.85
N ASN A 723 29.15 -16.14 -25.29
CA ASN A 723 28.52 -15.54 -26.48
C ASN A 723 28.96 -16.21 -27.80
N ASN A 724 30.14 -16.78 -27.83
CA ASN A 724 30.62 -17.56 -29.00
C ASN A 724 30.11 -19.02 -29.01
N SER A 725 29.48 -19.46 -27.93
CA SER A 725 28.85 -20.77 -27.87
C SER A 725 27.57 -20.78 -28.73
N PRO A 726 27.29 -21.87 -29.48
CA PRO A 726 26.10 -21.94 -30.32
C PRO A 726 24.78 -21.95 -29.54
N ASN A 727 24.84 -22.22 -28.25
CA ASN A 727 23.68 -22.39 -27.37
C ASN A 727 23.73 -21.56 -26.08
N GLY A 728 24.68 -20.62 -25.95
CA GLY A 728 24.81 -19.74 -24.79
C GLY A 728 24.79 -18.29 -25.20
N LYS A 729 24.16 -17.43 -24.40
CA LYS A 729 24.09 -16.00 -24.61
C LYS A 729 24.17 -15.26 -23.27
N TYR A 730 24.95 -14.16 -23.21
CA TYR A 730 24.97 -13.21 -22.12
C TYR A 730 24.35 -11.91 -22.58
N GLU A 731 23.37 -11.40 -21.84
CA GLU A 731 22.69 -10.13 -22.13
C GLU A 731 22.54 -9.27 -20.88
N LEU A 732 22.43 -7.97 -21.11
CA LEU A 732 22.06 -7.03 -20.06
C LEU A 732 20.54 -6.94 -19.97
N LEU A 733 20.00 -7.13 -18.76
CA LEU A 733 18.61 -6.86 -18.46
C LEU A 733 18.40 -5.34 -18.51
N THR A 734 17.73 -4.88 -19.56
CA THR A 734 17.52 -3.46 -19.80
C THR A 734 16.55 -2.86 -18.78
N LYS A 735 16.41 -1.52 -18.77
CA LYS A 735 15.40 -0.83 -17.94
C LYS A 735 14.00 -1.34 -18.27
N GLU A 736 13.67 -1.51 -19.54
CA GLU A 736 12.35 -1.96 -19.97
C GLU A 736 12.08 -3.41 -19.53
N ASP A 737 13.05 -4.32 -19.71
CA ASP A 737 12.92 -5.72 -19.27
C ASP A 737 12.72 -5.79 -17.75
N ARG A 738 13.44 -4.99 -16.98
CA ARG A 738 13.28 -4.91 -15.52
C ARG A 738 11.89 -4.42 -15.15
N ILE A 739 11.37 -3.38 -15.81
CA ILE A 739 10.05 -2.86 -15.55
C ILE A 739 8.98 -3.90 -15.90
N HIS A 740 9.11 -4.61 -17.01
CA HIS A 740 8.18 -5.69 -17.36
C HIS A 740 8.20 -6.85 -16.35
N LEU A 741 9.37 -7.25 -15.87
CA LEU A 741 9.51 -8.28 -14.85
C LEU A 741 8.80 -7.86 -13.54
N GLU A 742 9.06 -6.64 -13.07
CA GLU A 742 8.45 -6.11 -11.85
C GLU A 742 6.94 -5.88 -11.99
N LEU A 743 6.50 -5.32 -13.12
CA LEU A 743 5.09 -5.03 -13.38
C LEU A 743 4.26 -6.31 -13.43
N MET A 744 4.75 -7.32 -14.14
CA MET A 744 4.08 -8.61 -14.22
C MET A 744 4.06 -9.33 -12.87
N TYR A 745 5.17 -9.30 -12.14
CA TYR A 745 5.24 -9.85 -10.80
C TYR A 745 4.24 -9.16 -9.85
N ARG A 746 4.17 -7.82 -9.83
CA ARG A 746 3.22 -7.07 -9.00
C ARG A 746 1.77 -7.37 -9.37
N MET A 747 1.44 -7.32 -10.66
CA MET A 747 0.09 -7.65 -11.14
C MET A 747 -0.36 -9.03 -10.63
N ILE A 748 0.49 -10.05 -10.80
CA ILE A 748 0.20 -11.41 -10.35
C ILE A 748 0.02 -11.45 -8.83
N THR A 749 0.93 -10.83 -8.09
CA THR A 749 0.87 -10.80 -6.61
C THR A 749 -0.38 -10.08 -6.12
N ASP A 750 -0.74 -8.97 -6.73
CA ASP A 750 -1.91 -8.18 -6.34
C ASP A 750 -3.23 -8.90 -6.61
N ILE A 751 -3.32 -9.64 -7.73
CA ILE A 751 -4.47 -10.53 -8.00
C ILE A 751 -4.50 -11.68 -6.97
N GLN A 752 -3.35 -12.27 -6.67
CA GLN A 752 -3.24 -13.35 -5.70
C GLN A 752 -3.61 -12.92 -4.28
N ASN A 753 -3.28 -11.69 -3.91
CA ASN A 753 -3.62 -11.07 -2.64
C ASN A 753 -5.05 -10.50 -2.60
N ARG A 754 -5.82 -10.71 -3.68
CA ARG A 754 -7.16 -10.12 -3.84
C ARG A 754 -7.18 -8.60 -3.72
N ASP A 755 -6.05 -7.96 -4.02
CA ASP A 755 -5.93 -6.52 -4.12
C ASP A 755 -6.45 -6.00 -5.46
N LEU A 756 -6.43 -6.87 -6.46
CA LEU A 756 -7.00 -6.68 -7.78
C LEU A 756 -8.00 -7.84 -8.01
N GLU A 757 -9.28 -7.52 -8.04
CA GLU A 757 -10.35 -8.52 -8.18
C GLU A 757 -10.53 -8.93 -9.66
N LEU A 758 -9.54 -9.62 -10.21
CA LEU A 758 -9.53 -10.12 -11.59
C LEU A 758 -9.21 -11.62 -11.60
N ASP A 759 -9.67 -12.30 -12.66
CA ASP A 759 -9.20 -13.65 -12.92
C ASP A 759 -7.72 -13.62 -13.36
N LEU A 760 -6.88 -14.37 -12.65
CA LEU A 760 -5.43 -14.39 -12.88
C LEU A 760 -5.09 -14.82 -14.31
N THR A 761 -5.75 -15.85 -14.83
CA THR A 761 -5.47 -16.41 -16.15
C THR A 761 -5.81 -15.39 -17.25
N SER A 762 -6.96 -14.73 -17.12
CA SER A 762 -7.40 -13.70 -18.06
C SER A 762 -6.49 -12.47 -18.03
N ALA A 763 -6.08 -12.02 -16.85
CA ALA A 763 -5.18 -10.88 -16.68
C ALA A 763 -3.79 -11.14 -17.26
N VAL A 764 -3.23 -12.33 -17.02
CA VAL A 764 -1.92 -12.75 -17.57
C VAL A 764 -1.99 -12.88 -19.10
N ARG A 765 -3.07 -13.47 -19.64
CA ARG A 765 -3.30 -13.55 -21.09
C ARG A 765 -3.35 -12.17 -21.72
N TYR A 766 -4.16 -11.27 -21.16
CA TYR A 766 -4.27 -9.89 -21.61
C TYR A 766 -2.91 -9.17 -21.59
N TYR A 767 -2.14 -9.32 -20.52
CA TYR A 767 -0.81 -8.72 -20.41
C TYR A 767 0.13 -9.21 -21.53
N LEU A 768 0.15 -10.52 -21.80
CA LEU A 768 0.99 -11.10 -22.85
C LEU A 768 0.59 -10.64 -24.25
N GLU A 769 -0.70 -10.48 -24.53
CA GLU A 769 -1.22 -10.05 -25.83
C GLU A 769 -0.94 -8.57 -26.12
N HIS A 770 -0.94 -7.70 -25.08
CA HIS A 770 -0.84 -6.25 -25.25
C HIS A 770 0.54 -5.67 -24.94
N ARG A 771 1.41 -6.42 -24.25
CA ARG A 771 2.73 -5.92 -23.80
C ARG A 771 3.91 -6.74 -24.33
N ASP A 772 3.70 -7.98 -24.73
CA ASP A 772 4.68 -8.94 -25.29
C ASP A 772 6.10 -8.82 -24.70
N PRO A 773 6.30 -9.10 -23.39
CA PRO A 773 7.59 -8.90 -22.72
C PRO A 773 8.67 -9.83 -23.31
N PRO A 774 9.82 -9.29 -23.80
CA PRO A 774 10.83 -10.08 -24.54
C PRO A 774 11.34 -11.29 -23.77
N LEU A 775 11.56 -11.15 -22.46
CA LEU A 775 12.02 -12.25 -21.61
C LEU A 775 11.03 -13.43 -21.58
N ILE A 776 9.74 -13.13 -21.47
CA ILE A 776 8.70 -14.17 -21.46
C ILE A 776 8.52 -14.77 -22.86
N ALA A 777 8.57 -13.95 -23.91
CA ALA A 777 8.56 -14.43 -25.29
C ALA A 777 9.72 -15.42 -25.54
N TRP A 778 10.92 -15.11 -25.02
CA TRP A 778 12.05 -16.01 -25.10
C TRP A 778 11.79 -17.32 -24.33
N ILE A 779 11.26 -17.29 -23.10
CA ILE A 779 10.91 -18.50 -22.33
C ILE A 779 9.92 -19.38 -23.09
N LEU A 780 8.90 -18.76 -23.70
CA LEU A 780 7.85 -19.46 -24.45
C LEU A 780 8.29 -19.99 -25.81
N GLY A 781 9.52 -19.70 -26.26
CA GLY A 781 9.99 -20.13 -27.57
C GLY A 781 9.43 -19.31 -28.74
N ARG A 782 8.95 -18.11 -28.50
CA ARG A 782 8.39 -17.18 -29.50
C ARG A 782 9.43 -16.19 -30.04
N ALA A 783 10.59 -16.08 -29.37
CA ALA A 783 11.71 -15.22 -29.71
C ALA A 783 12.97 -16.05 -30.08
#